data_a4e8e721a94162619119c276a4899368
#
_entry.id   a4e8e721a94162619119c276a4899368
#
_cell.length_a   1.000
_cell.length_b   1.000
_cell.length_c   1.000
_cell.angle_alpha   90.00
_cell.angle_beta   90.00
_cell.angle_gamma   90.00
#
_symmetry.space_group_name_H-M   'P 1'
#
loop_
_entity.id
_entity.type
_entity.pdbx_description
1 polymer ?
#
loop_
_entity_poly.entity_id
_entity_poly.type
_entity_poly.pdbx_seq_one_letter_code
_entity_poly.pdbx_strand_id
1 'polypeptide(L)'
;MQATLLTRMQEIGAQPSHEWRLYLAALEYIKLGWYVVPIEPNTKKLPRASTNINYGSASKNKKMIEKWFNPDTGLYREYNIGIACGREGGAFVLDVDLKDKDGNDGFETLKWLTSENGGLPLCPVAETPGGGQHYFFNWQENAAPTTAKIGPAIDTRGGTEMSCKSHVVAFPSTIDGKMYKWIDFCDTPDIPPWIMEKMGILWKPRPQMGGGRGNENVTEEDMERPIDATQIKTMLEKINPDTLDYDEWLRIGMSVKSQLPGNDGLALWDEWSSAGKRHKPDECRARWNGFSELGAVRGGTLFYYAKKAGWEPDFTKGERGGNPYDAIVAGMNREYAIVAIGGKIRILRERQTVVNEWESHYDLLEKQSFLDLLQNDVVWTKGEKPKPVSIAKIWLAHEERRTYHNGMDLFPLREAPEGYYNTWHGFSVEPREGDCSLYLNHLKEVICDGDEKLYDWLITWLADLVQDPSNPKGCAVVMRGGEGCGKGTFANAIGKLFGPHHRHLIDDSHLTSNFNSHLFDAITIFADEITWGGNKKTAGKLKGMVTERYLIGERKGVDAIQYNNRSHLIVASNSDWVIPASFDSRRWFVLDVPATKTGNMQYFGAINDELENGGMEALLHHLQNVPLGQGDIDSIRFAPVTEGLKKQRILNAQEDWTLRWWIRQLEAGEMGALGAKDREKGWPTHVIKNELYDHYERYCMDRNKRVDMMQVWAKRMITDFGLSNSKLRNGNERIRTYKVPTLDECRARVGKAFNGVASE
;
A
#
# COMPACT_ATOMS: atom_id res chain seq x y z
N MET A 1 15.45 -13.68 10.75
CA MET A 1 14.57 -14.36 11.72
C MET A 1 13.65 -13.31 12.32
N GLN A 2 12.37 -13.29 11.95
CA GLN A 2 11.38 -12.49 12.66
C GLN A 2 11.11 -13.19 14.00
N ALA A 3 11.37 -12.51 15.11
CA ALA A 3 10.98 -13.00 16.42
C ALA A 3 9.46 -13.20 16.43
N THR A 4 8.98 -14.31 17.01
CA THR A 4 7.54 -14.53 17.18
C THR A 4 6.95 -13.40 18.05
N LEU A 5 5.65 -13.11 17.92
CA LEU A 5 5.01 -12.09 18.76
C LEU A 5 5.21 -12.35 20.25
N LEU A 6 5.17 -13.62 20.67
CA LEU A 6 5.43 -14.03 22.05
C LEU A 6 6.87 -13.71 22.48
N THR A 7 7.87 -14.01 21.63
CA THR A 7 9.29 -13.68 21.90
C THR A 7 9.46 -12.16 22.08
N ARG A 8 8.77 -11.37 21.28
CA ARG A 8 8.77 -9.91 21.40
C ARG A 8 8.23 -9.44 22.75
N MET A 9 7.14 -10.05 23.23
CA MET A 9 6.59 -9.74 24.55
C MET A 9 7.50 -10.18 25.69
N GLN A 10 8.22 -11.29 25.54
CA GLN A 10 9.24 -11.73 26.50
C GLN A 10 10.42 -10.73 26.58
N GLU A 11 10.91 -10.24 25.44
CA GLU A 11 11.93 -9.18 25.38
C GLU A 11 11.47 -7.89 26.09
N ILE A 12 10.19 -7.50 25.89
CA ILE A 12 9.58 -6.37 26.59
C ILE A 12 9.55 -6.63 28.10
N GLY A 13 9.18 -7.84 28.52
CA GLY A 13 9.16 -8.24 29.93
C GLY A 13 10.54 -8.19 30.62
N ALA A 14 11.61 -8.38 29.86
CA ALA A 14 13.00 -8.33 30.32
C ALA A 14 13.55 -6.90 30.48
N GLN A 15 12.83 -5.86 30.01
CA GLN A 15 13.26 -4.46 30.20
C GLN A 15 13.35 -4.09 31.67
N PRO A 16 14.39 -3.39 32.11
CA PRO A 16 14.61 -3.09 33.52
C PRO A 16 13.57 -2.12 34.13
N SER A 17 13.14 -1.11 33.35
CA SER A 17 12.12 -0.15 33.81
C SER A 17 10.72 -0.67 33.58
N HIS A 18 9.86 -0.54 34.61
CA HIS A 18 8.44 -0.89 34.51
C HIS A 18 7.68 -0.01 33.52
N GLU A 19 7.99 1.28 33.49
CA GLU A 19 7.39 2.27 32.60
C GLU A 19 7.73 1.96 31.13
N TRP A 20 8.99 1.57 30.85
CA TRP A 20 9.38 1.14 29.51
C TRP A 20 8.65 -0.13 29.09
N ARG A 21 8.47 -1.10 30.00
CA ARG A 21 7.66 -2.30 29.71
C ARG A 21 6.23 -1.96 29.34
N LEU A 22 5.57 -1.07 30.11
CA LEU A 22 4.21 -0.61 29.83
C LEU A 22 4.12 0.09 28.47
N TYR A 23 5.01 1.02 28.20
CA TYR A 23 5.01 1.77 26.94
C TYR A 23 5.22 0.87 25.72
N LEU A 24 6.23 0.00 25.73
CA LEU A 24 6.52 -0.89 24.62
C LEU A 24 5.39 -1.91 24.40
N ALA A 25 4.81 -2.47 25.45
CA ALA A 25 3.68 -3.38 25.32
C ALA A 25 2.44 -2.68 24.75
N ALA A 26 2.14 -1.46 25.18
CA ALA A 26 1.03 -0.67 24.65
C ALA A 26 1.21 -0.41 23.12
N LEU A 27 2.44 -0.19 22.66
CA LEU A 27 2.75 -0.05 21.23
C LEU A 27 2.54 -1.34 20.44
N GLU A 28 2.83 -2.52 21.03
CA GLU A 28 2.55 -3.80 20.38
C GLU A 28 1.03 -4.06 20.30
N TYR A 29 0.27 -3.75 21.33
CA TYR A 29 -1.21 -3.92 21.34
C TYR A 29 -1.91 -3.11 20.26
N ILE A 30 -1.50 -1.86 20.03
CA ILE A 30 -2.12 -1.06 18.97
C ILE A 30 -1.75 -1.55 17.56
N LYS A 31 -0.64 -2.28 17.37
CA LYS A 31 -0.29 -2.93 16.10
C LYS A 31 -1.24 -4.08 15.77
N LEU A 32 -1.74 -4.79 16.80
CA LEU A 32 -2.80 -5.80 16.66
C LEU A 32 -4.18 -5.19 16.41
N GLY A 33 -4.30 -3.86 16.40
CA GLY A 33 -5.56 -3.15 16.24
C GLY A 33 -6.35 -2.99 17.53
N TRP A 34 -5.80 -3.36 18.69
CA TRP A 34 -6.51 -3.27 19.97
C TRP A 34 -6.54 -1.84 20.53
N TYR A 35 -7.64 -1.49 21.17
CA TYR A 35 -7.79 -0.20 21.83
C TYR A 35 -7.21 -0.26 23.24
N VAL A 36 -6.23 0.58 23.51
CA VAL A 36 -5.55 0.67 24.83
C VAL A 36 -6.16 1.80 25.64
N VAL A 37 -6.21 1.61 26.95
CA VAL A 37 -6.69 2.61 27.93
C VAL A 37 -5.86 2.51 29.22
N PRO A 38 -5.49 3.62 29.89
CA PRO A 38 -4.86 3.57 31.20
C PRO A 38 -5.80 2.99 32.26
N ILE A 39 -5.27 2.20 33.17
CA ILE A 39 -5.97 1.59 34.33
C ILE A 39 -5.27 2.06 35.62
N GLU A 40 -6.01 2.40 36.67
CA GLU A 40 -5.42 2.83 37.95
C GLU A 40 -4.41 1.80 38.46
N PRO A 41 -3.25 2.25 38.99
CA PRO A 41 -2.22 1.34 39.52
C PRO A 41 -2.81 0.40 40.58
N ASN A 42 -2.39 -0.86 40.53
CA ASN A 42 -2.81 -1.90 41.47
C ASN A 42 -4.34 -2.14 41.56
N THR A 43 -5.06 -1.81 40.49
CA THR A 43 -6.51 -2.06 40.36
C THR A 43 -6.90 -2.59 39.01
N LYS A 44 -8.15 -3.03 38.87
CA LYS A 44 -8.79 -3.35 37.58
C LYS A 44 -9.72 -2.22 37.09
N LYS A 45 -9.60 -1.00 37.62
CA LYS A 45 -10.55 0.10 37.40
C LYS A 45 -9.98 1.16 36.48
N LEU A 46 -10.85 1.75 35.66
CA LEU A 46 -10.52 2.97 34.93
C LEU A 46 -10.16 4.10 35.88
N PRO A 47 -9.31 5.05 35.48
CA PRO A 47 -8.97 6.23 36.27
C PRO A 47 -10.25 7.01 36.71
N ARG A 48 -10.15 7.75 37.82
CA ARG A 48 -11.25 8.53 38.35
C ARG A 48 -11.85 9.50 37.33
N ALA A 49 -13.13 9.80 37.42
CA ALA A 49 -13.85 10.66 36.48
C ALA A 49 -13.18 12.04 36.23
N SER A 50 -12.42 12.56 37.22
CA SER A 50 -11.66 13.81 37.08
C SER A 50 -10.55 13.77 36.00
N THR A 51 -10.15 12.59 35.55
CA THR A 51 -9.09 12.41 34.50
C THR A 51 -9.64 12.45 33.07
N ASN A 52 -10.96 12.44 32.89
CA ASN A 52 -11.64 12.28 31.58
C ASN A 52 -11.29 10.99 30.83
N ILE A 53 -10.69 10.00 31.50
CA ILE A 53 -10.42 8.68 30.92
C ILE A 53 -11.64 7.77 31.09
N ASN A 54 -12.17 7.29 29.98
CA ASN A 54 -13.32 6.37 29.92
C ASN A 54 -13.19 5.48 28.67
N TYR A 55 -14.16 4.61 28.42
CA TYR A 55 -14.13 3.74 27.24
C TYR A 55 -14.12 4.49 25.92
N GLY A 56 -14.68 5.70 25.84
CA GLY A 56 -14.63 6.55 24.66
C GLY A 56 -13.23 7.12 24.39
N SER A 57 -12.38 7.22 25.43
CA SER A 57 -10.99 7.68 25.31
C SER A 57 -10.03 6.58 24.82
N ALA A 58 -10.42 5.29 24.91
CA ALA A 58 -9.58 4.17 24.51
C ALA A 58 -9.07 4.36 23.05
N SER A 59 -7.78 4.17 22.83
CA SER A 59 -7.14 4.59 21.59
C SER A 59 -6.17 3.53 21.06
N LYS A 60 -6.09 3.45 19.72
CA LYS A 60 -5.02 2.77 18.98
C LYS A 60 -4.10 3.75 18.23
N ASN A 61 -4.18 5.03 18.56
CA ASN A 61 -3.34 6.07 17.98
C ASN A 61 -2.01 6.16 18.74
N LYS A 62 -0.89 5.96 18.03
CA LYS A 62 0.46 6.00 18.58
C LYS A 62 0.75 7.28 19.38
N LYS A 63 0.36 8.45 18.89
CA LYS A 63 0.55 9.73 19.60
C LYS A 63 -0.19 9.79 20.95
N MET A 64 -1.36 9.13 21.02
CA MET A 64 -2.09 9.06 22.27
C MET A 64 -1.41 8.10 23.26
N ILE A 65 -0.87 6.97 22.79
CA ILE A 65 -0.09 6.04 23.61
C ILE A 65 1.19 6.73 24.13
N GLU A 66 1.87 7.49 23.30
CA GLU A 66 3.02 8.31 23.70
C GLU A 66 2.63 9.33 24.79
N LYS A 67 1.50 10.02 24.62
CA LYS A 67 0.99 10.97 25.62
C LYS A 67 0.65 10.31 26.96
N TRP A 68 0.25 9.05 26.95
CA TRP A 68 -0.15 8.34 28.17
C TRP A 68 1.02 7.61 28.83
N PHE A 69 1.77 6.83 28.09
CA PHE A 69 2.71 5.84 28.62
C PHE A 69 4.18 6.12 28.33
N ASN A 70 4.53 7.21 27.60
CA ASN A 70 5.95 7.52 27.40
C ASN A 70 6.67 7.60 28.75
N PRO A 71 7.79 6.88 28.97
CA PRO A 71 8.45 6.81 30.26
C PRO A 71 8.91 8.16 30.82
N ASP A 72 9.28 9.09 29.93
CA ASP A 72 9.83 10.40 30.34
C ASP A 72 8.74 11.47 30.48
N THR A 73 7.72 11.45 29.61
CA THR A 73 6.75 12.56 29.47
C THR A 73 5.28 12.12 29.60
N GLY A 74 5.00 10.83 29.72
CA GLY A 74 3.66 10.28 29.73
C GLY A 74 2.87 10.65 30.98
N LEU A 75 1.61 11.06 30.80
CA LEU A 75 0.71 11.46 31.87
C LEU A 75 0.32 10.30 32.80
N TYR A 76 0.34 9.08 32.31
CA TYR A 76 -0.07 7.84 32.97
C TYR A 76 1.02 6.75 32.88
N ARG A 77 2.29 7.15 32.90
CA ARG A 77 3.43 6.24 32.73
C ARG A 77 3.54 5.12 33.79
N GLU A 78 2.99 5.34 34.95
CA GLU A 78 2.95 4.38 36.06
C GLU A 78 1.61 3.60 36.14
N TYR A 79 0.68 3.88 35.23
CA TYR A 79 -0.64 3.25 35.22
C TYR A 79 -0.57 1.91 34.49
N ASN A 80 -1.38 0.96 34.95
CA ASN A 80 -1.58 -0.31 34.28
C ASN A 80 -2.19 -0.12 32.89
N ILE A 81 -2.00 -1.09 32.00
CA ILE A 81 -2.59 -1.13 30.67
C ILE A 81 -3.89 -1.92 30.71
N GLY A 82 -4.96 -1.30 30.21
CA GLY A 82 -6.19 -1.98 29.84
C GLY A 82 -6.31 -2.14 28.34
N ILE A 83 -6.78 -3.31 27.90
CA ILE A 83 -7.28 -3.52 26.56
C ILE A 83 -8.78 -3.34 26.63
N ALA A 84 -9.28 -2.28 26.00
CA ALA A 84 -10.71 -1.98 25.94
C ALA A 84 -11.38 -2.86 24.89
N CYS A 85 -12.41 -3.60 25.32
CA CYS A 85 -13.07 -4.62 24.53
C CYS A 85 -14.38 -4.11 23.89
N GLY A 86 -14.62 -4.54 22.66
CA GLY A 86 -15.71 -4.06 21.82
C GLY A 86 -15.20 -3.11 20.73
N ARG A 87 -16.13 -2.51 19.98
CA ARG A 87 -15.89 -1.61 18.87
C ARG A 87 -15.22 -2.29 17.67
N GLU A 88 -15.57 -1.86 16.47
CA GLU A 88 -15.03 -2.38 15.23
C GLU A 88 -13.48 -2.33 15.20
N GLY A 89 -12.87 -3.48 14.85
CA GLY A 89 -11.42 -3.66 14.85
C GLY A 89 -10.74 -3.70 16.21
N GLY A 90 -11.52 -3.92 17.31
CA GLY A 90 -11.01 -4.11 18.66
C GLY A 90 -11.09 -5.57 19.12
N ALA A 91 -10.75 -5.80 20.40
CA ALA A 91 -10.73 -7.11 21.01
C ALA A 91 -12.08 -7.51 21.62
N PHE A 92 -12.36 -8.81 21.59
CA PHE A 92 -13.32 -9.51 22.44
C PHE A 92 -12.54 -10.52 23.29
N VAL A 93 -12.92 -10.70 24.55
CA VAL A 93 -12.19 -11.57 25.47
C VAL A 93 -13.14 -12.50 26.22
N LEU A 94 -12.78 -13.80 26.28
CA LEU A 94 -13.30 -14.70 27.31
C LEU A 94 -12.42 -14.56 28.55
N ASP A 95 -12.99 -14.18 29.64
CA ASP A 95 -12.38 -14.07 30.96
C ASP A 95 -12.78 -15.28 31.77
N VAL A 96 -11.84 -16.23 31.91
CA VAL A 96 -12.05 -17.54 32.54
C VAL A 96 -11.44 -17.50 33.93
N ASP A 97 -12.28 -17.49 34.93
CA ASP A 97 -11.82 -17.47 36.32
C ASP A 97 -11.45 -18.88 36.81
N LEU A 98 -10.39 -18.99 37.61
CA LEU A 98 -9.99 -20.24 38.24
C LEU A 98 -11.12 -20.76 39.16
N LYS A 99 -11.75 -19.84 39.93
CA LYS A 99 -12.95 -20.10 40.69
C LYS A 99 -13.79 -18.81 40.75
N ASP A 100 -15.10 -18.96 40.53
CA ASP A 100 -16.05 -17.87 40.76
C ASP A 100 -16.44 -17.80 42.24
N LYS A 101 -17.29 -16.83 42.57
CA LYS A 101 -17.82 -16.63 43.93
C LYS A 101 -18.66 -17.80 44.46
N ASP A 102 -19.18 -18.64 43.60
CA ASP A 102 -20.00 -19.80 43.91
C ASP A 102 -19.16 -21.10 43.92
N GLY A 103 -17.84 -21.00 43.69
CA GLY A 103 -16.88 -22.08 43.73
C GLY A 103 -16.75 -22.90 42.42
N ASN A 104 -17.40 -22.46 41.34
CA ASN A 104 -17.31 -23.12 40.04
C ASN A 104 -15.92 -22.90 39.42
N ASP A 105 -15.39 -23.93 38.76
CA ASP A 105 -14.13 -23.90 38.03
C ASP A 105 -14.36 -23.54 36.56
N GLY A 106 -13.83 -22.38 36.13
CA GLY A 106 -14.00 -21.92 34.76
C GLY A 106 -13.22 -22.74 33.73
N PHE A 107 -12.11 -23.37 34.14
CA PHE A 107 -11.35 -24.23 33.23
C PHE A 107 -12.08 -25.55 32.96
N GLU A 108 -12.70 -26.16 33.97
CA GLU A 108 -13.55 -27.32 33.76
C GLU A 108 -14.79 -26.98 32.93
N THR A 109 -15.38 -25.78 33.15
CA THR A 109 -16.46 -25.27 32.33
C THR A 109 -16.03 -25.10 30.87
N LEU A 110 -14.87 -24.45 30.64
CA LEU A 110 -14.35 -24.22 29.30
C LEU A 110 -14.02 -25.55 28.60
N LYS A 111 -13.42 -26.50 29.31
CA LYS A 111 -13.08 -27.83 28.81
C LYS A 111 -14.33 -28.59 28.36
N TRP A 112 -15.40 -28.53 29.17
CA TRP A 112 -16.68 -29.13 28.78
C TRP A 112 -17.26 -28.42 27.57
N LEU A 113 -17.31 -27.10 27.52
CA LEU A 113 -17.83 -26.34 26.39
C LEU A 113 -17.08 -26.63 25.08
N THR A 114 -15.75 -26.72 25.16
CA THR A 114 -14.91 -27.00 23.99
C THR A 114 -15.04 -28.45 23.51
N SER A 115 -15.27 -29.40 24.39
CA SER A 115 -15.53 -30.81 24.01
C SER A 115 -16.84 -30.98 23.22
N GLU A 116 -17.84 -30.17 23.55
CA GLU A 116 -19.17 -30.22 22.91
C GLU A 116 -19.24 -29.44 21.60
N ASN A 117 -18.35 -28.42 21.41
CA ASN A 117 -18.48 -27.44 20.34
C ASN A 117 -17.25 -27.31 19.42
N GLY A 118 -16.28 -28.23 19.47
CA GLY A 118 -15.17 -28.31 18.53
C GLY A 118 -13.92 -27.50 18.90
N GLY A 119 -13.79 -27.05 20.16
CA GLY A 119 -12.57 -26.41 20.66
C GLY A 119 -12.51 -24.90 20.46
N LEU A 120 -11.39 -24.28 20.91
CA LEU A 120 -11.04 -22.91 20.60
C LEU A 120 -9.96 -22.87 19.52
N PRO A 121 -10.02 -21.90 18.59
CA PRO A 121 -8.91 -21.66 17.67
C PRO A 121 -7.67 -21.21 18.45
N LEU A 122 -6.49 -21.35 17.84
CA LEU A 122 -5.28 -20.74 18.37
C LEU A 122 -5.50 -19.24 18.50
N CYS A 123 -5.37 -18.71 19.73
CA CYS A 123 -5.61 -17.30 20.05
C CYS A 123 -4.61 -16.84 21.12
N PRO A 124 -4.39 -15.53 21.26
CA PRO A 124 -3.61 -15.00 22.37
C PRO A 124 -4.24 -15.37 23.71
N VAL A 125 -3.43 -15.87 24.65
CA VAL A 125 -3.86 -16.29 25.98
C VAL A 125 -2.97 -15.66 27.03
N ALA A 126 -3.58 -14.95 27.99
CA ALA A 126 -2.87 -14.34 29.11
C ALA A 126 -3.33 -14.95 30.45
N GLU A 127 -2.35 -15.26 31.34
CA GLU A 127 -2.59 -15.63 32.72
C GLU A 127 -2.82 -14.39 33.58
N THR A 128 -3.86 -14.41 34.40
CA THR A 128 -4.13 -13.33 35.37
C THR A 128 -3.43 -13.57 36.70
N PRO A 129 -3.17 -12.53 37.50
CA PRO A 129 -2.61 -12.65 38.85
C PRO A 129 -3.34 -13.60 39.79
N GLY A 130 -4.63 -13.84 39.55
CA GLY A 130 -5.49 -14.77 40.31
C GLY A 130 -5.45 -16.21 39.83
N GLY A 131 -4.69 -16.53 38.77
CA GLY A 131 -4.62 -17.88 38.16
C GLY A 131 -5.70 -18.17 37.12
N GLY A 132 -6.56 -17.20 36.79
CA GLY A 132 -7.50 -17.30 35.65
C GLY A 132 -6.78 -16.99 34.32
N GLN A 133 -7.51 -17.07 33.22
CA GLN A 133 -6.97 -16.80 31.87
C GLN A 133 -7.90 -15.94 31.04
N HIS A 134 -7.30 -15.06 30.24
CA HIS A 134 -7.97 -14.27 29.21
C HIS A 134 -7.66 -14.85 27.83
N TYR A 135 -8.69 -15.18 27.05
CA TYR A 135 -8.58 -15.67 25.66
C TYR A 135 -9.08 -14.57 24.73
N PHE A 136 -8.25 -14.12 23.78
CA PHE A 136 -8.52 -12.95 22.95
C PHE A 136 -8.98 -13.32 21.55
N PHE A 137 -10.03 -12.63 21.08
CA PHE A 137 -10.64 -12.77 19.75
C PHE A 137 -10.86 -11.39 19.14
N ASN A 138 -10.99 -11.32 17.83
CA ASN A 138 -11.48 -10.13 17.15
C ASN A 138 -12.93 -9.87 17.54
N TRP A 139 -13.23 -8.64 17.97
CA TRP A 139 -14.59 -8.30 18.29
C TRP A 139 -15.50 -8.39 17.05
N GLN A 140 -16.72 -8.93 17.23
CA GLN A 140 -17.73 -9.06 16.18
C GLN A 140 -19.03 -8.35 16.63
N GLU A 141 -19.84 -7.99 15.62
CA GLU A 141 -21.09 -7.26 15.85
C GLU A 141 -21.97 -7.95 16.90
N ASN A 142 -22.51 -7.15 17.81
CA ASN A 142 -23.34 -7.58 18.94
C ASN A 142 -22.64 -8.39 20.04
N ALA A 143 -21.32 -8.61 19.97
CA ALA A 143 -20.56 -9.29 21.01
C ALA A 143 -20.38 -8.37 22.24
N ALA A 144 -21.42 -8.29 23.05
CA ALA A 144 -21.49 -7.47 24.27
C ALA A 144 -20.81 -8.18 25.47
N PRO A 145 -20.44 -7.44 26.54
CA PRO A 145 -19.98 -8.07 27.77
C PRO A 145 -21.12 -8.79 28.48
N THR A 146 -20.84 -10.00 28.98
CA THR A 146 -21.81 -10.80 29.76
C THR A 146 -21.13 -11.43 30.97
N THR A 147 -21.90 -11.78 31.98
CA THR A 147 -21.40 -12.49 33.16
C THR A 147 -22.03 -13.89 33.17
N ALA A 148 -21.20 -14.91 33.23
CA ALA A 148 -21.56 -16.33 33.31
C ALA A 148 -22.60 -16.82 32.26
N LYS A 149 -22.83 -16.07 31.17
CA LYS A 149 -23.86 -16.39 30.18
C LYS A 149 -23.47 -17.58 29.31
N ILE A 150 -22.19 -17.73 29.02
CA ILE A 150 -21.64 -18.86 28.23
C ILE A 150 -21.56 -20.11 29.11
N GLY A 151 -21.19 -19.94 30.37
CA GLY A 151 -21.08 -20.98 31.37
C GLY A 151 -20.57 -20.44 32.70
N PRO A 152 -20.70 -21.19 33.82
CA PRO A 152 -20.20 -20.77 35.13
C PRO A 152 -18.72 -20.41 35.11
N ALA A 153 -18.33 -19.37 35.83
CA ALA A 153 -16.96 -18.86 35.94
C ALA A 153 -16.30 -18.41 34.59
N ILE A 154 -17.14 -18.11 33.58
CA ILE A 154 -16.70 -17.56 32.29
C ILE A 154 -17.49 -16.29 31.97
N ASP A 155 -16.80 -15.17 31.99
CA ASP A 155 -17.32 -13.87 31.59
C ASP A 155 -16.90 -13.53 30.15
N THR A 156 -17.69 -12.71 29.47
CA THR A 156 -17.27 -12.12 28.19
C THR A 156 -16.99 -10.63 28.37
N ARG A 157 -15.95 -10.14 27.69
CA ARG A 157 -15.61 -8.73 27.61
C ARG A 157 -15.72 -8.27 26.16
N GLY A 158 -16.63 -7.35 25.92
CA GLY A 158 -16.95 -6.86 24.58
C GLY A 158 -17.55 -5.46 24.62
N GLY A 159 -18.33 -5.12 23.60
CA GLY A 159 -18.96 -3.81 23.49
C GLY A 159 -19.98 -3.72 22.37
N THR A 160 -20.11 -2.52 21.80
CA THR A 160 -20.96 -2.25 20.64
C THR A 160 -20.08 -1.77 19.47
N GLU A 161 -20.64 -1.75 18.28
CA GLU A 161 -19.98 -1.28 17.07
C GLU A 161 -19.31 0.09 17.21
N MET A 162 -19.94 0.99 17.95
CA MET A 162 -19.51 2.38 18.18
C MET A 162 -18.65 2.58 19.43
N SER A 163 -18.62 1.62 20.38
CA SER A 163 -18.05 1.88 21.69
C SER A 163 -17.63 0.62 22.43
N CYS A 164 -16.42 0.64 23.01
CA CYS A 164 -16.02 -0.34 24.02
C CYS A 164 -16.89 -0.20 25.26
N LYS A 165 -17.26 -1.33 25.88
CA LYS A 165 -18.11 -1.36 27.09
C LYS A 165 -17.48 -2.08 28.27
N SER A 166 -16.35 -2.72 28.05
CA SER A 166 -15.57 -3.44 29.05
C SER A 166 -14.08 -3.37 28.71
N HIS A 167 -13.25 -3.87 29.60
CA HIS A 167 -11.82 -4.01 29.39
C HIS A 167 -11.27 -5.19 30.20
N VAL A 168 -10.07 -5.63 29.82
CA VAL A 168 -9.23 -6.50 30.63
C VAL A 168 -7.91 -5.81 30.91
N VAL A 169 -7.31 -6.10 32.07
CA VAL A 169 -5.95 -5.65 32.37
C VAL A 169 -4.97 -6.59 31.66
N ALA A 170 -3.91 -6.04 31.05
CA ALA A 170 -3.00 -6.75 30.22
C ALA A 170 -1.54 -6.67 30.71
N PHE A 171 -0.72 -7.63 30.31
CA PHE A 171 0.74 -7.61 30.50
C PHE A 171 1.33 -6.25 30.04
N PRO A 172 2.32 -5.68 30.73
CA PRO A 172 3.02 -6.11 31.93
C PRO A 172 2.47 -5.49 33.23
N SER A 173 1.17 -5.21 33.24
CA SER A 173 0.48 -4.64 34.41
C SER A 173 0.59 -5.54 35.64
N THR A 174 0.54 -4.94 36.82
CA THR A 174 0.63 -5.64 38.10
C THR A 174 -0.56 -5.34 39.01
N ILE A 175 -1.00 -6.38 39.73
CA ILE A 175 -1.97 -6.27 40.82
C ILE A 175 -1.43 -7.05 42.01
N ASP A 176 -1.38 -6.42 43.18
CA ASP A 176 -0.82 -6.98 44.40
C ASP A 176 0.58 -7.58 44.23
N GLY A 177 1.41 -6.89 43.43
CA GLY A 177 2.78 -7.28 43.11
C GLY A 177 2.93 -8.46 42.15
N LYS A 178 1.82 -9.02 41.66
CA LYS A 178 1.80 -10.09 40.66
C LYS A 178 1.49 -9.52 39.28
N MET A 179 2.27 -9.93 38.29
CA MET A 179 2.16 -9.44 36.91
C MET A 179 1.29 -10.37 36.05
N TYR A 180 0.47 -9.78 35.17
CA TYR A 180 -0.16 -10.52 34.06
C TYR A 180 0.93 -11.10 33.17
N LYS A 181 0.73 -12.31 32.61
CA LYS A 181 1.71 -12.98 31.74
C LYS A 181 1.04 -13.49 30.49
N TRP A 182 1.71 -13.39 29.36
CA TRP A 182 1.30 -14.09 28.16
C TRP A 182 1.71 -15.56 28.24
N ILE A 183 0.75 -16.46 28.10
CA ILE A 183 0.97 -17.90 27.88
C ILE A 183 1.23 -18.11 26.40
N ASP A 184 0.40 -17.50 25.55
CA ASP A 184 0.58 -17.42 24.11
C ASP A 184 0.24 -16.01 23.62
N PHE A 185 0.95 -15.55 22.57
CA PHE A 185 0.72 -14.25 21.97
C PHE A 185 0.93 -14.34 20.45
N CYS A 186 -0.17 -14.51 19.75
CA CYS A 186 -0.24 -14.77 18.31
C CYS A 186 -1.27 -13.86 17.66
N ASP A 187 -1.51 -14.03 16.36
CA ASP A 187 -2.59 -13.33 15.66
C ASP A 187 -3.95 -13.64 16.28
N THR A 188 -4.81 -12.65 16.35
CA THR A 188 -6.12 -12.75 17.02
C THR A 188 -7.15 -13.32 16.05
N PRO A 189 -7.74 -14.50 16.31
CA PRO A 189 -8.78 -15.10 15.47
C PRO A 189 -10.15 -14.45 15.70
N ASP A 190 -11.11 -14.77 14.85
CA ASP A 190 -12.50 -14.40 15.05
C ASP A 190 -13.14 -15.21 16.19
N ILE A 191 -14.22 -14.68 16.79
CA ILE A 191 -14.96 -15.38 17.84
C ILE A 191 -15.55 -16.68 17.25
N PRO A 192 -15.32 -17.86 17.87
CA PRO A 192 -15.94 -19.10 17.42
C PRO A 192 -17.47 -18.99 17.34
N PRO A 193 -18.09 -19.51 16.29
CA PRO A 193 -19.55 -19.43 16.10
C PRO A 193 -20.35 -19.91 17.32
N TRP A 194 -19.92 -20.97 17.98
CA TRP A 194 -20.60 -21.53 19.14
C TRP A 194 -20.62 -20.57 20.35
N ILE A 195 -19.59 -19.71 20.50
CA ILE A 195 -19.57 -18.69 21.56
C ILE A 195 -20.64 -17.64 21.28
N MET A 196 -20.74 -17.16 20.04
CA MET A 196 -21.78 -16.21 19.63
C MET A 196 -23.19 -16.81 19.81
N GLU A 197 -23.37 -18.07 19.45
CA GLU A 197 -24.62 -18.77 19.61
C GLU A 197 -25.02 -18.91 21.10
N LYS A 198 -24.09 -19.27 21.98
CA LYS A 198 -24.30 -19.32 23.42
C LYS A 198 -24.61 -17.94 24.04
N MET A 199 -24.07 -16.88 23.45
CA MET A 199 -24.44 -15.51 23.81
C MET A 199 -25.85 -15.13 23.31
N GLY A 200 -26.53 -15.97 22.51
CA GLY A 200 -27.83 -15.70 21.92
C GLY A 200 -27.77 -14.75 20.72
N ILE A 201 -26.65 -14.70 20.05
CA ILE A 201 -26.39 -13.85 18.89
C ILE A 201 -26.45 -14.76 17.65
N LEU A 202 -27.30 -14.39 16.68
CA LEU A 202 -27.30 -15.05 15.37
C LEU A 202 -25.96 -14.76 14.68
N TRP A 203 -25.10 -15.75 14.60
CA TRP A 203 -23.82 -15.62 13.93
C TRP A 203 -24.05 -15.34 12.44
N LYS A 204 -23.51 -14.20 11.98
CA LYS A 204 -23.39 -13.88 10.56
C LYS A 204 -21.90 -13.85 10.24
N PRO A 205 -21.42 -14.59 9.21
CA PRO A 205 -20.04 -14.46 8.79
C PRO A 205 -19.77 -13.00 8.46
N ARG A 206 -18.69 -12.45 9.01
CA ARG A 206 -18.27 -11.08 8.77
C ARG A 206 -18.04 -10.88 7.28
N PRO A 207 -18.58 -9.82 6.63
CA PRO A 207 -18.04 -9.40 5.35
C PRO A 207 -16.56 -9.09 5.60
N GLN A 208 -15.66 -9.77 4.90
CA GLN A 208 -14.22 -9.57 5.10
C GLN A 208 -13.85 -8.11 4.81
N MET A 209 -13.78 -7.28 5.84
CA MET A 209 -13.05 -6.03 5.79
C MET A 209 -11.58 -6.35 6.03
N GLY A 210 -10.75 -6.05 5.02
CA GLY A 210 -9.34 -6.36 5.03
C GLY A 210 -8.58 -5.65 6.15
N GLY A 211 -7.74 -6.41 6.80
CA GLY A 211 -6.74 -5.90 7.74
C GLY A 211 -6.48 -6.85 8.90
N GLY A 212 -5.84 -7.96 8.65
CA GLY A 212 -5.25 -8.84 9.63
C GLY A 212 -4.66 -10.01 8.87
N ARG A 213 -3.38 -10.28 9.03
CA ARG A 213 -2.73 -11.47 8.49
C ARG A 213 -3.51 -12.68 9.00
N GLY A 214 -4.48 -13.14 8.21
CA GLY A 214 -5.18 -14.37 8.47
C GLY A 214 -4.22 -15.53 8.28
N ASN A 215 -4.10 -16.36 9.29
CA ASN A 215 -3.73 -17.74 9.04
C ASN A 215 -4.76 -18.29 8.04
N GLU A 216 -4.27 -18.81 6.93
CA GLU A 216 -5.08 -19.59 6.01
C GLU A 216 -5.86 -20.62 6.83
N ASN A 217 -7.16 -20.64 6.65
CA ASN A 217 -7.97 -21.78 7.11
C ASN A 217 -7.45 -23.01 6.36
N VAL A 218 -6.54 -23.72 7.00
CA VAL A 218 -6.21 -25.10 6.63
C VAL A 218 -7.49 -25.88 6.87
N THR A 219 -8.20 -26.21 5.83
CA THR A 219 -9.38 -27.08 5.93
C THR A 219 -8.95 -28.47 6.39
N GLU A 220 -9.85 -29.25 6.99
CA GLU A 220 -9.55 -30.64 7.41
C GLU A 220 -8.94 -31.48 6.27
N GLU A 221 -9.18 -31.15 5.01
CA GLU A 221 -8.59 -31.80 3.82
C GLU A 221 -7.14 -31.35 3.54
N ASP A 222 -6.71 -30.15 3.96
CA ASP A 222 -5.31 -29.69 3.80
C ASP A 222 -4.34 -30.34 4.82
N MET A 223 -4.87 -30.99 5.86
CA MET A 223 -4.09 -31.74 6.86
C MET A 223 -3.93 -33.22 6.53
N GLU A 224 -4.58 -33.73 5.49
CA GLU A 224 -4.57 -35.15 5.13
C GLU A 224 -3.73 -35.45 3.87
N ARG A 225 -2.45 -35.12 3.88
CA ARG A 225 -1.48 -35.99 3.20
C ARG A 225 -1.07 -37.04 4.25
N PRO A 226 -1.41 -38.32 4.11
CA PRO A 226 -0.89 -39.34 4.97
C PRO A 226 0.63 -39.34 4.78
N ILE A 227 1.34 -39.00 5.84
CA ILE A 227 2.80 -39.13 5.90
C ILE A 227 3.05 -40.62 5.87
N ASP A 228 3.80 -41.11 4.86
CA ASP A 228 4.09 -42.52 4.77
C ASP A 228 4.99 -43.02 5.92
N ALA A 229 4.96 -44.31 6.19
CA ALA A 229 5.72 -44.91 7.28
C ALA A 229 7.22 -44.60 7.23
N THR A 230 7.80 -44.48 6.02
CA THR A 230 9.21 -44.17 5.80
C THR A 230 9.51 -42.72 6.20
N GLN A 231 8.64 -41.79 5.84
CA GLN A 231 8.79 -40.39 6.22
C GLN A 231 8.61 -40.20 7.74
N ILE A 232 7.63 -40.88 8.35
CA ILE A 232 7.47 -40.90 9.83
C ILE A 232 8.75 -41.37 10.50
N LYS A 233 9.35 -42.46 10.00
CA LYS A 233 10.59 -43.03 10.54
C LYS A 233 11.74 -42.02 10.45
N THR A 234 11.96 -41.37 9.28
CA THR A 234 13.03 -40.40 9.11
C THR A 234 12.84 -39.15 9.98
N MET A 235 11.61 -38.73 10.23
CA MET A 235 11.29 -37.63 11.15
C MET A 235 11.61 -38.04 12.61
N LEU A 236 11.16 -39.19 13.05
CA LEU A 236 11.41 -39.72 14.40
C LEU A 236 12.91 -39.91 14.68
N GLU A 237 13.69 -40.41 13.73
CA GLU A 237 15.14 -40.58 13.84
C GLU A 237 15.89 -39.27 14.17
N LYS A 238 15.37 -38.11 13.79
CA LYS A 238 15.96 -36.81 14.11
C LYS A 238 15.59 -36.30 15.50
N ILE A 239 14.45 -36.73 16.02
CA ILE A 239 13.96 -36.28 17.32
C ILE A 239 14.54 -37.15 18.40
N ASN A 240 15.33 -36.55 19.30
CA ASN A 240 15.85 -37.27 20.46
C ASN A 240 14.77 -37.35 21.57
N PRO A 241 14.28 -38.54 21.92
CA PRO A 241 13.20 -38.67 22.90
C PRO A 241 13.59 -38.19 24.31
N ASP A 242 14.88 -38.15 24.66
CA ASP A 242 15.35 -37.65 25.95
C ASP A 242 15.27 -36.11 26.10
N THR A 243 15.13 -35.40 25.02
CA THR A 243 15.00 -33.91 25.01
C THR A 243 13.57 -33.40 25.20
N LEU A 244 12.61 -34.31 25.16
CA LEU A 244 11.17 -34.00 25.22
C LEU A 244 10.65 -34.20 26.66
N ASP A 245 9.65 -33.40 27.03
CA ASP A 245 8.85 -33.69 28.20
C ASP A 245 7.83 -34.80 27.93
N TYR A 246 7.09 -35.20 28.98
CA TYR A 246 6.14 -36.32 28.86
C TYR A 246 4.97 -36.00 27.93
N ASP A 247 4.49 -34.75 27.98
CA ASP A 247 3.36 -34.33 27.16
C ASP A 247 3.76 -34.19 25.69
N GLU A 248 4.98 -33.70 25.42
CA GLU A 248 5.54 -33.64 24.07
C GLU A 248 5.69 -35.04 23.46
N TRP A 249 6.18 -36.01 24.28
CA TRP A 249 6.31 -37.40 23.88
C TRP A 249 4.93 -38.03 23.54
N LEU A 250 3.88 -37.75 24.35
CA LEU A 250 2.52 -38.18 24.07
C LEU A 250 1.98 -37.57 22.78
N ARG A 251 2.23 -36.27 22.55
CA ARG A 251 1.79 -35.57 21.32
C ARG A 251 2.42 -36.17 20.06
N ILE A 252 3.69 -36.58 20.13
CA ILE A 252 4.34 -37.30 19.03
C ILE A 252 3.63 -38.62 18.77
N GLY A 253 3.34 -39.41 19.82
CA GLY A 253 2.59 -40.66 19.68
C GLY A 253 1.18 -40.48 19.06
N MET A 254 0.44 -39.45 19.50
CA MET A 254 -0.85 -39.09 18.92
C MET A 254 -0.72 -38.69 17.45
N SER A 255 0.34 -37.92 17.11
CA SER A 255 0.61 -37.51 15.74
C SER A 255 0.94 -38.69 14.84
N VAL A 256 1.76 -39.63 15.30
CA VAL A 256 2.04 -40.88 14.57
C VAL A 256 0.77 -41.68 14.35
N LYS A 257 -0.06 -41.86 15.40
CA LYS A 257 -1.34 -42.60 15.28
C LYS A 257 -2.28 -41.94 14.30
N SER A 258 -2.35 -40.62 14.25
CA SER A 258 -3.23 -39.90 13.30
C SER A 258 -2.84 -40.11 11.85
N GLN A 259 -1.58 -40.41 11.56
CA GLN A 259 -1.07 -40.61 10.20
C GLN A 259 -0.97 -42.10 9.81
N LEU A 260 -0.62 -42.93 10.77
CA LEU A 260 -0.45 -44.36 10.59
C LEU A 260 -1.19 -45.09 11.72
N PRO A 261 -2.54 -45.19 11.64
CA PRO A 261 -3.33 -45.92 12.62
C PRO A 261 -3.07 -47.43 12.51
N GLY A 262 -2.96 -48.11 13.63
CA GLY A 262 -2.73 -49.57 13.68
C GLY A 262 -1.37 -49.97 14.26
N ASN A 263 -1.01 -51.24 14.10
CA ASN A 263 0.17 -51.83 14.71
C ASN A 263 1.50 -51.26 14.13
N ASP A 264 1.54 -50.85 12.88
CA ASP A 264 2.74 -50.35 12.25
C ASP A 264 3.13 -48.96 12.83
N GLY A 265 2.14 -48.11 13.07
CA GLY A 265 2.38 -46.81 13.73
C GLY A 265 2.81 -46.97 15.19
N LEU A 266 2.18 -47.93 15.92
CA LEU A 266 2.59 -48.26 17.26
C LEU A 266 4.02 -48.75 17.27
N ALA A 267 4.38 -49.63 16.35
CA ALA A 267 5.76 -50.15 16.27
C ALA A 267 6.81 -49.06 16.02
N LEU A 268 6.55 -48.15 15.12
CA LEU A 268 7.45 -47.01 14.85
C LEU A 268 7.59 -46.10 16.07
N TRP A 269 6.52 -45.79 16.77
CA TRP A 269 6.55 -44.94 17.95
C TRP A 269 7.24 -45.64 19.14
N ASP A 270 7.04 -46.93 19.34
CA ASP A 270 7.70 -47.73 20.39
C ASP A 270 9.19 -47.93 20.10
N GLU A 271 9.55 -48.30 18.86
CA GLU A 271 10.95 -48.37 18.41
C GLU A 271 11.70 -47.05 18.68
N TRP A 272 11.13 -45.92 18.28
CA TRP A 272 11.71 -44.59 18.52
C TRP A 272 11.79 -44.28 20.03
N SER A 273 10.74 -44.55 20.79
CA SER A 273 10.69 -44.28 22.23
C SER A 273 11.72 -45.10 22.97
N SER A 274 12.02 -46.33 22.51
CA SER A 274 12.99 -47.24 23.11
C SER A 274 14.45 -46.73 23.08
N ALA A 275 14.75 -45.80 22.19
CA ALA A 275 16.03 -45.11 22.13
C ALA A 275 16.24 -44.12 23.29
N GLY A 276 15.20 -43.75 24.02
CA GLY A 276 15.23 -42.83 25.16
C GLY A 276 15.42 -43.55 26.51
N LYS A 277 16.14 -42.89 27.45
CA LYS A 277 16.41 -43.39 28.80
C LYS A 277 15.18 -43.57 29.67
N ARG A 278 14.05 -42.96 29.31
CA ARG A 278 12.78 -42.96 30.08
C ARG A 278 11.84 -44.03 29.60
N HIS A 279 12.17 -44.78 28.54
CA HIS A 279 11.30 -45.81 27.99
C HIS A 279 10.96 -46.89 29.02
N LYS A 280 9.69 -47.25 29.10
CA LYS A 280 9.17 -48.35 29.88
C LYS A 280 8.52 -49.36 28.96
N PRO A 281 8.85 -50.67 29.07
CA PRO A 281 8.15 -51.68 28.29
C PRO A 281 6.64 -51.57 28.48
N ASP A 282 5.89 -51.78 27.39
CA ASP A 282 4.42 -51.73 27.31
C ASP A 282 3.74 -50.33 27.55
N GLU A 283 4.50 -49.28 27.91
CA GLU A 283 3.89 -47.97 28.12
C GLU A 283 3.33 -47.37 26.79
N CYS A 284 4.08 -47.52 25.71
CA CYS A 284 3.63 -47.08 24.38
C CYS A 284 2.32 -47.74 23.98
N ARG A 285 2.24 -49.07 24.17
CA ARG A 285 1.00 -49.84 23.87
C ARG A 285 -0.18 -49.43 24.75
N ALA A 286 0.05 -49.21 26.05
CA ALA A 286 -1.01 -48.77 26.96
C ALA A 286 -1.55 -47.38 26.62
N ARG A 287 -0.66 -46.44 26.24
CA ARG A 287 -1.05 -45.09 25.84
C ARG A 287 -1.70 -45.05 24.43
N TRP A 288 -1.16 -45.83 23.50
CA TRP A 288 -1.67 -45.93 22.13
C TRP A 288 -3.17 -46.30 22.06
N ASN A 289 -3.58 -47.24 22.90
CA ASN A 289 -4.98 -47.66 22.95
C ASN A 289 -5.91 -46.55 23.45
N GLY A 290 -5.38 -45.60 24.25
CA GLY A 290 -6.12 -44.44 24.75
C GLY A 290 -6.14 -43.21 23.80
N PHE A 291 -5.36 -43.22 22.74
CA PHE A 291 -5.36 -42.12 21.77
C PHE A 291 -6.57 -42.16 20.86
N SER A 292 -7.22 -41.01 20.65
CA SER A 292 -8.30 -40.88 19.66
C SER A 292 -7.70 -40.79 18.25
N GLU A 293 -8.25 -41.51 17.30
CA GLU A 293 -7.88 -41.43 15.88
C GLU A 293 -8.35 -40.14 15.24
N LEU A 294 -9.33 -39.46 15.83
CA LEU A 294 -9.90 -38.20 15.40
C LEU A 294 -9.48 -37.01 16.29
N GLY A 295 -8.40 -37.17 17.07
CA GLY A 295 -7.92 -36.16 18.01
C GLY A 295 -7.35 -34.90 17.33
N ALA A 296 -7.22 -33.80 18.09
CA ALA A 296 -6.71 -32.50 17.62
C ALA A 296 -5.21 -32.51 17.25
N VAL A 297 -4.46 -33.57 17.63
CA VAL A 297 -3.02 -33.71 17.34
C VAL A 297 -2.86 -34.55 16.06
N ARG A 298 -2.37 -33.94 15.00
CA ARG A 298 -2.21 -34.56 13.67
C ARG A 298 -0.75 -34.49 13.18
N GLY A 299 -0.48 -34.96 11.95
CA GLY A 299 0.85 -35.04 11.32
C GLY A 299 1.70 -33.76 11.38
N GLY A 300 1.10 -32.59 11.40
CA GLY A 300 1.76 -31.31 11.55
C GLY A 300 2.59 -31.19 12.86
N THR A 301 2.16 -31.88 13.93
CA THR A 301 2.89 -31.90 15.20
C THR A 301 4.21 -32.65 15.07
N LEU A 302 4.20 -33.83 14.44
CA LEU A 302 5.43 -34.60 14.17
C LEU A 302 6.39 -33.80 13.28
N PHE A 303 5.86 -33.17 12.24
CA PHE A 303 6.63 -32.30 11.34
C PHE A 303 7.32 -31.14 12.09
N TYR A 304 6.60 -30.49 13.01
CA TYR A 304 7.12 -29.42 13.82
C TYR A 304 8.33 -29.86 14.67
N TYR A 305 8.20 -30.98 15.41
CA TYR A 305 9.30 -31.48 16.25
C TYR A 305 10.49 -31.98 15.44
N ALA A 306 10.23 -32.61 14.29
CA ALA A 306 11.27 -33.07 13.38
C ALA A 306 12.06 -31.90 12.81
N LYS A 307 11.40 -30.84 12.38
CA LYS A 307 12.03 -29.62 11.85
C LYS A 307 12.82 -28.87 12.91
N LYS A 308 12.30 -28.80 14.15
CA LYS A 308 13.00 -28.25 15.31
C LYS A 308 14.27 -29.05 15.65
N ALA A 309 14.28 -30.34 15.37
CA ALA A 309 15.41 -31.25 15.54
C ALA A 309 16.37 -31.29 14.33
N GLY A 310 16.18 -30.42 13.33
CA GLY A 310 17.04 -30.31 12.15
C GLY A 310 16.73 -31.30 11.04
N TRP A 311 15.53 -31.90 11.04
CA TRP A 311 15.05 -32.67 9.89
C TRP A 311 14.71 -31.73 8.73
N GLU A 312 15.29 -31.99 7.56
CA GLU A 312 14.92 -31.35 6.32
C GLU A 312 14.25 -32.40 5.41
N PRO A 313 13.12 -32.09 4.80
CA PRO A 313 12.50 -32.98 3.84
C PRO A 313 13.47 -33.20 2.67
N ASP A 314 13.82 -34.46 2.43
CA ASP A 314 14.61 -34.83 1.26
C ASP A 314 13.71 -34.81 0.01
N PHE A 315 13.76 -33.73 -0.74
CA PHE A 315 13.07 -33.57 -2.01
C PHE A 315 13.88 -34.13 -3.19
N THR A 316 14.83 -35.01 -2.97
CA THR A 316 15.43 -35.74 -4.07
C THR A 316 14.36 -36.63 -4.73
N LYS A 317 14.15 -36.38 -6.01
CA LYS A 317 13.16 -37.00 -6.90
C LYS A 317 13.22 -38.53 -6.82
N GLY A 318 12.39 -39.13 -5.99
CA GLY A 318 11.88 -40.46 -6.26
C GLY A 318 10.83 -40.33 -7.37
N GLU A 319 10.84 -41.24 -8.35
CA GLU A 319 9.86 -41.33 -9.45
C GLU A 319 8.44 -41.30 -8.90
N ARG A 320 7.86 -40.10 -8.79
CA ARG A 320 6.42 -39.92 -8.53
C ARG A 320 5.72 -40.13 -9.85
N GLY A 321 4.89 -41.13 -9.96
CA GLY A 321 3.83 -41.11 -10.93
C GLY A 321 3.15 -39.73 -10.83
N GLY A 322 3.13 -38.94 -11.93
CA GLY A 322 2.74 -37.54 -11.91
C GLY A 322 1.40 -37.32 -11.17
N ASN A 323 1.30 -36.21 -10.44
CA ASN A 323 0.07 -35.83 -9.75
C ASN A 323 -1.07 -35.83 -10.79
N PRO A 324 -2.19 -36.57 -10.56
CA PRO A 324 -3.27 -36.68 -11.55
C PRO A 324 -3.87 -35.32 -11.94
N TYR A 325 -3.54 -34.25 -11.24
CA TYR A 325 -4.01 -32.90 -11.47
C TYR A 325 -2.99 -31.98 -12.21
N ASP A 326 -1.76 -32.46 -12.47
CA ASP A 326 -0.71 -31.65 -13.14
C ASP A 326 -1.18 -31.05 -14.46
N ALA A 327 -1.90 -31.81 -15.28
CA ALA A 327 -2.44 -31.33 -16.55
C ALA A 327 -3.48 -30.19 -16.36
N ILE A 328 -4.30 -30.27 -15.31
CA ILE A 328 -5.30 -29.25 -14.99
C ILE A 328 -4.60 -27.98 -14.51
N VAL A 329 -3.62 -28.15 -13.62
CA VAL A 329 -2.82 -27.02 -13.09
C VAL A 329 -2.02 -26.34 -14.19
N ALA A 330 -1.39 -27.09 -15.09
CA ALA A 330 -0.70 -26.55 -16.25
C ALA A 330 -1.65 -25.77 -17.17
N GLY A 331 -2.87 -26.26 -17.36
CA GLY A 331 -3.93 -25.55 -18.09
C GLY A 331 -4.30 -24.23 -17.42
N MET A 332 -4.55 -24.26 -16.11
CA MET A 332 -4.92 -23.07 -15.34
C MET A 332 -3.78 -22.06 -15.25
N ASN A 333 -2.51 -22.50 -15.16
CA ASN A 333 -1.34 -21.63 -15.16
C ASN A 333 -1.19 -20.77 -16.41
N ARG A 334 -1.86 -21.11 -17.52
CA ARG A 334 -1.87 -20.29 -18.75
C ARG A 334 -2.71 -19.03 -18.57
N GLU A 335 -3.71 -19.09 -17.71
CA GLU A 335 -4.67 -17.98 -17.52
C GLU A 335 -4.54 -17.34 -16.14
N TYR A 336 -4.20 -18.13 -15.11
CA TYR A 336 -4.19 -17.66 -13.72
C TYR A 336 -2.80 -17.66 -13.09
N ALA A 337 -2.57 -16.71 -12.19
CA ALA A 337 -1.39 -16.65 -11.32
C ALA A 337 -1.75 -16.05 -9.96
N ILE A 338 -1.04 -16.44 -8.92
CA ILE A 338 -1.06 -15.74 -7.64
C ILE A 338 -0.10 -14.56 -7.71
N VAL A 339 -0.53 -13.38 -7.22
CA VAL A 339 0.30 -12.18 -7.17
C VAL A 339 0.12 -11.45 -5.84
N ALA A 340 1.24 -11.00 -5.24
CA ALA A 340 1.24 -10.21 -4.01
C ALA A 340 1.23 -8.71 -4.35
N ILE A 341 0.22 -7.95 -3.88
CA ILE A 341 0.08 -6.51 -4.17
C ILE A 341 -0.28 -5.77 -2.89
N GLY A 342 0.58 -4.83 -2.44
CA GLY A 342 0.30 -3.99 -1.28
C GLY A 342 0.00 -4.80 -0.01
N GLY A 343 0.72 -5.91 0.21
CA GLY A 343 0.51 -6.82 1.35
C GLY A 343 -0.72 -7.73 1.24
N LYS A 344 -1.42 -7.73 0.10
CA LYS A 344 -2.58 -8.60 -0.16
C LYS A 344 -2.29 -9.57 -1.30
N ILE A 345 -2.85 -10.78 -1.18
CA ILE A 345 -2.82 -11.77 -2.26
C ILE A 345 -4.01 -11.53 -3.19
N ARG A 346 -3.73 -11.53 -4.50
CA ARG A 346 -4.73 -11.48 -5.56
C ARG A 346 -4.48 -12.61 -6.55
N ILE A 347 -5.51 -12.98 -7.26
CA ILE A 347 -5.43 -13.90 -8.39
C ILE A 347 -5.47 -13.05 -9.65
N LEU A 348 -4.33 -13.01 -10.33
CA LEU A 348 -4.23 -12.42 -11.65
C LEU A 348 -4.86 -13.40 -12.64
N ARG A 349 -5.75 -12.90 -13.48
CA ARG A 349 -6.33 -13.60 -14.63
C ARG A 349 -5.90 -12.91 -15.91
N GLU A 350 -5.13 -13.58 -16.74
CA GLU A 350 -4.83 -13.09 -18.08
C GLU A 350 -6.03 -13.27 -19.00
N ARG A 351 -6.41 -12.21 -19.70
CA ARG A 351 -7.50 -12.24 -20.64
C ARG A 351 -7.04 -12.85 -21.96
N GLN A 352 -7.66 -13.95 -22.36
CA GLN A 352 -7.38 -14.62 -23.63
C GLN A 352 -7.86 -13.82 -24.86
N THR A 353 -8.87 -12.97 -24.66
CA THR A 353 -9.44 -12.13 -25.69
C THR A 353 -9.62 -10.72 -25.13
N VAL A 354 -9.05 -9.75 -25.83
CA VAL A 354 -9.21 -8.31 -25.56
C VAL A 354 -10.16 -7.77 -26.63
N VAL A 355 -11.24 -7.13 -26.19
CA VAL A 355 -12.30 -6.65 -27.11
C VAL A 355 -11.85 -5.41 -27.87
N ASN A 356 -11.00 -4.58 -27.23
CA ASN A 356 -10.43 -3.40 -27.86
C ASN A 356 -8.98 -3.17 -27.39
N GLU A 357 -8.23 -2.44 -28.17
CA GLU A 357 -6.78 -2.19 -27.98
C GLU A 357 -6.43 -1.44 -26.69
N TRP A 358 -7.41 -0.83 -26.01
CA TRP A 358 -7.24 -0.05 -24.78
C TRP A 358 -7.49 -0.86 -23.49
N GLU A 359 -8.05 -2.06 -23.63
CA GLU A 359 -8.36 -2.87 -22.46
C GLU A 359 -7.13 -3.49 -21.82
N SER A 360 -7.15 -3.59 -20.50
CA SER A 360 -6.14 -4.33 -19.76
C SER A 360 -6.16 -5.80 -20.14
N HIS A 361 -4.98 -6.38 -20.37
CA HIS A 361 -4.79 -7.79 -20.66
C HIS A 361 -4.96 -8.69 -19.42
N TYR A 362 -5.24 -8.15 -18.26
CA TYR A 362 -5.42 -8.92 -17.03
C TYR A 362 -6.49 -8.31 -16.11
N ASP A 363 -7.08 -9.17 -15.31
CA ASP A 363 -7.93 -8.83 -14.17
C ASP A 363 -7.24 -9.23 -12.87
N LEU A 364 -7.60 -8.55 -11.77
CA LEU A 364 -7.18 -8.92 -10.42
C LEU A 364 -8.41 -9.34 -9.62
N LEU A 365 -8.53 -10.63 -9.39
CA LEU A 365 -9.65 -11.23 -8.68
C LEU A 365 -9.31 -11.40 -7.20
N GLU A 366 -10.31 -11.30 -6.35
CA GLU A 366 -10.23 -11.79 -4.98
C GLU A 366 -10.41 -13.32 -4.97
N LYS A 367 -9.86 -14.00 -3.94
CA LYS A 367 -9.94 -15.46 -3.83
C LYS A 367 -11.38 -15.95 -3.93
N GLN A 368 -12.32 -15.28 -3.28
CA GLN A 368 -13.73 -15.68 -3.30
C GLN A 368 -14.33 -15.55 -4.71
N SER A 369 -14.09 -14.41 -5.38
CA SER A 369 -14.57 -14.20 -6.76
C SER A 369 -13.99 -15.24 -7.74
N PHE A 370 -12.74 -15.64 -7.56
CA PHE A 370 -12.13 -16.72 -8.33
C PHE A 370 -12.78 -18.09 -8.06
N LEU A 371 -13.05 -18.39 -6.81
CA LEU A 371 -13.75 -19.63 -6.43
C LEU A 371 -15.18 -19.67 -6.99
N ASP A 372 -15.90 -18.55 -6.92
CA ASP A 372 -17.26 -18.41 -7.43
C ASP A 372 -17.29 -18.53 -8.96
N LEU A 373 -16.32 -17.91 -9.64
CA LEU A 373 -16.18 -17.97 -11.11
C LEU A 373 -16.03 -19.40 -11.62
N LEU A 374 -15.25 -20.23 -10.92
CA LEU A 374 -14.93 -21.60 -11.30
C LEU A 374 -15.67 -22.65 -10.46
N GLN A 375 -16.76 -22.26 -9.80
CA GLN A 375 -17.51 -23.17 -8.91
C GLN A 375 -18.05 -24.42 -9.62
N ASN A 376 -18.46 -24.27 -10.88
CA ASN A 376 -19.04 -25.35 -11.68
C ASN A 376 -17.99 -26.20 -12.42
N ASP A 377 -16.74 -25.73 -12.45
CA ASP A 377 -15.63 -26.45 -13.08
C ASP A 377 -15.07 -27.45 -12.08
N VAL A 378 -15.56 -28.70 -12.17
CA VAL A 378 -15.25 -29.74 -11.19
C VAL A 378 -14.62 -30.96 -11.84
N VAL A 379 -13.76 -31.62 -11.09
CA VAL A 379 -13.22 -32.95 -11.41
C VAL A 379 -13.78 -33.94 -10.38
N TRP A 380 -14.09 -35.15 -10.81
CA TRP A 380 -14.55 -36.21 -9.92
C TRP A 380 -13.37 -37.00 -9.38
N THR A 381 -13.27 -37.13 -8.06
CA THR A 381 -12.22 -37.94 -7.42
C THR A 381 -12.37 -39.39 -7.78
N LYS A 382 -11.25 -40.14 -7.87
CA LYS A 382 -11.26 -41.60 -8.06
C LYS A 382 -11.48 -42.27 -6.70
N GLY A 383 -12.42 -43.21 -6.60
CA GLY A 383 -12.70 -43.99 -5.39
C GLY A 383 -14.09 -44.60 -5.39
N GLU A 384 -14.44 -45.40 -4.37
CA GLU A 384 -15.76 -46.05 -4.24
C GLU A 384 -16.93 -45.04 -4.11
N LYS A 385 -16.66 -43.81 -3.66
CA LYS A 385 -17.63 -42.70 -3.60
C LYS A 385 -17.02 -41.43 -4.23
N PRO A 386 -17.09 -41.29 -5.57
CA PRO A 386 -16.57 -40.13 -6.25
C PRO A 386 -17.23 -38.83 -5.74
N LYS A 387 -16.44 -37.79 -5.46
CA LYS A 387 -16.90 -36.45 -5.08
C LYS A 387 -16.43 -35.43 -6.10
N PRO A 388 -17.25 -34.42 -6.43
CA PRO A 388 -16.81 -33.31 -7.27
C PRO A 388 -15.86 -32.37 -6.46
N VAL A 389 -14.70 -32.06 -7.02
CA VAL A 389 -13.75 -31.09 -6.46
C VAL A 389 -13.54 -29.98 -7.51
N SER A 390 -13.69 -28.72 -7.12
CA SER A 390 -13.48 -27.59 -8.01
C SER A 390 -12.02 -27.53 -8.44
N ILE A 391 -11.78 -27.29 -9.75
CA ILE A 391 -10.44 -27.09 -10.30
C ILE A 391 -9.74 -25.87 -9.66
N ALA A 392 -10.50 -24.85 -9.24
CA ALA A 392 -9.96 -23.69 -8.53
C ALA A 392 -9.32 -24.09 -7.20
N LYS A 393 -9.96 -24.99 -6.42
CA LYS A 393 -9.40 -25.48 -5.15
C LYS A 393 -8.15 -26.32 -5.37
N ILE A 394 -8.17 -27.18 -6.40
CA ILE A 394 -7.02 -28.01 -6.79
C ILE A 394 -5.84 -27.10 -7.13
N TRP A 395 -6.06 -26.09 -7.97
CA TRP A 395 -5.01 -25.16 -8.41
C TRP A 395 -4.45 -24.34 -7.24
N LEU A 396 -5.32 -23.82 -6.36
CA LEU A 396 -4.89 -23.03 -5.20
C LEU A 396 -3.98 -23.82 -4.24
N ALA A 397 -4.19 -25.12 -4.10
CA ALA A 397 -3.41 -25.98 -3.21
C ALA A 397 -2.17 -26.60 -3.88
N HIS A 398 -2.02 -26.49 -5.20
CA HIS A 398 -0.98 -27.20 -5.94
C HIS A 398 0.37 -26.49 -5.87
N GLU A 399 1.46 -27.25 -5.68
CA GLU A 399 2.83 -26.72 -5.58
C GLU A 399 3.33 -26.04 -6.87
N GLU A 400 2.90 -26.54 -8.04
CA GLU A 400 3.28 -26.01 -9.36
C GLU A 400 2.35 -24.87 -9.85
N ARG A 401 1.49 -24.33 -9.01
CA ARG A 401 0.67 -23.16 -9.38
C ARG A 401 1.57 -21.97 -9.68
N ARG A 402 1.25 -21.22 -10.74
CA ARG A 402 1.99 -20.02 -11.10
C ARG A 402 1.85 -18.95 -10.03
N THR A 403 2.98 -18.51 -9.45
CA THR A 403 2.98 -17.56 -8.33
C THR A 403 4.10 -16.53 -8.49
N TYR A 404 3.76 -15.26 -8.32
CA TYR A 404 4.68 -14.11 -8.34
C TYR A 404 4.78 -13.51 -6.94
N HIS A 405 5.74 -13.99 -6.17
CA HIS A 405 5.92 -13.64 -4.75
C HIS A 405 6.31 -12.17 -4.53
N ASN A 406 7.01 -11.58 -5.50
CA ASN A 406 7.48 -10.19 -5.44
C ASN A 406 6.45 -9.19 -6.00
N GLY A 407 5.31 -9.68 -6.52
CA GLY A 407 4.22 -8.85 -7.03
C GLY A 407 4.24 -8.66 -8.54
N MET A 408 3.79 -7.50 -8.98
CA MET A 408 3.70 -7.11 -10.38
C MET A 408 4.18 -5.68 -10.58
N ASP A 409 4.88 -5.42 -11.67
CA ASP A 409 5.29 -4.08 -12.10
C ASP A 409 5.45 -4.05 -13.63
N LEU A 410 5.61 -2.86 -14.18
CA LEU A 410 5.77 -2.62 -15.61
C LEU A 410 7.25 -2.64 -15.96
N PHE A 411 7.68 -3.59 -16.83
CA PHE A 411 9.07 -3.75 -17.31
C PHE A 411 9.10 -3.69 -18.84
N PRO A 412 8.92 -2.50 -19.44
CA PRO A 412 8.93 -2.38 -20.90
C PRO A 412 10.26 -2.79 -21.50
N LEU A 413 10.23 -3.52 -22.63
CA LEU A 413 11.36 -3.92 -23.43
C LEU A 413 12.46 -4.72 -22.68
N ARG A 414 12.13 -5.31 -21.53
CA ARG A 414 13.06 -6.13 -20.74
C ARG A 414 12.32 -7.23 -19.98
N GLU A 415 13.04 -8.26 -19.61
CA GLU A 415 12.51 -9.32 -18.74
C GLU A 415 12.25 -8.78 -17.33
N ALA A 416 11.17 -9.28 -16.72
CA ALA A 416 10.90 -8.98 -15.32
C ALA A 416 11.91 -9.70 -14.42
N PRO A 417 12.31 -9.10 -13.29
CA PRO A 417 13.07 -9.81 -12.27
C PRO A 417 12.30 -11.05 -11.77
N GLU A 418 13.04 -12.06 -11.32
CA GLU A 418 12.45 -13.30 -10.80
C GLU A 418 11.39 -13.01 -9.72
N GLY A 419 10.26 -13.69 -9.83
CA GLY A 419 9.14 -13.56 -8.90
C GLY A 419 8.24 -12.34 -9.14
N TYR A 420 8.46 -11.54 -10.19
CA TYR A 420 7.58 -10.46 -10.63
C TYR A 420 6.77 -10.85 -11.86
N TYR A 421 5.50 -10.47 -11.90
CA TYR A 421 4.71 -10.46 -13.12
C TYR A 421 4.98 -9.17 -13.90
N ASN A 422 5.34 -9.29 -15.19
CA ASN A 422 5.50 -8.14 -16.07
C ASN A 422 4.14 -7.71 -16.64
N THR A 423 3.70 -6.50 -16.34
CA THR A 423 2.46 -5.96 -16.91
C THR A 423 2.64 -5.38 -18.31
N TRP A 424 3.87 -5.36 -18.86
CA TRP A 424 4.14 -4.95 -20.22
C TRP A 424 3.78 -6.05 -21.22
N HIS A 425 2.90 -5.75 -22.16
CA HIS A 425 2.41 -6.68 -23.19
C HIS A 425 2.92 -6.38 -24.60
N GLY A 426 3.91 -5.50 -24.73
CA GLY A 426 4.43 -5.08 -26.04
C GLY A 426 3.75 -3.84 -26.58
N PHE A 427 4.15 -3.43 -27.76
CA PHE A 427 3.42 -2.48 -28.56
C PHE A 427 2.20 -3.15 -29.19
N SER A 428 1.20 -2.36 -29.59
CA SER A 428 -0.04 -2.88 -30.19
C SER A 428 0.15 -3.40 -31.62
N VAL A 429 1.26 -3.04 -32.26
CA VAL A 429 1.63 -3.47 -33.62
C VAL A 429 3.09 -3.94 -33.65
N GLU A 430 3.42 -4.82 -34.61
CA GLU A 430 4.80 -5.22 -34.88
C GLU A 430 5.47 -4.21 -35.81
N PRO A 431 6.71 -3.77 -35.54
CA PRO A 431 7.39 -2.79 -36.37
C PRO A 431 7.70 -3.36 -37.74
N ARG A 432 7.38 -2.64 -38.79
CA ARG A 432 7.63 -3.04 -40.19
C ARG A 432 7.96 -1.81 -41.01
N GLU A 433 8.98 -1.93 -41.88
CA GLU A 433 9.30 -0.89 -42.85
C GLU A 433 8.10 -0.60 -43.76
N GLY A 434 7.79 0.68 -43.97
CA GLY A 434 6.62 1.13 -44.69
C GLY A 434 6.52 2.65 -44.77
N ASP A 435 5.36 3.15 -45.21
CA ASP A 435 5.08 4.56 -45.38
C ASP A 435 4.19 5.08 -44.22
N CYS A 436 4.62 6.17 -43.55
CA CYS A 436 3.88 6.95 -42.55
C CYS A 436 4.09 8.46 -42.81
N SER A 437 4.36 8.83 -44.04
CA SER A 437 4.77 10.19 -44.41
C SER A 437 3.67 11.22 -44.20
N LEU A 438 2.40 10.87 -44.41
CA LEU A 438 1.29 11.79 -44.17
C LEU A 438 1.17 12.17 -42.68
N TYR A 439 1.35 11.17 -41.81
CA TYR A 439 1.37 11.42 -40.36
C TYR A 439 2.60 12.25 -39.95
N LEU A 440 3.81 11.90 -40.40
CA LEU A 440 5.01 12.67 -40.11
C LEU A 440 4.92 14.11 -40.64
N ASN A 441 4.36 14.30 -41.83
CA ASN A 441 4.09 15.63 -42.37
C ASN A 441 3.07 16.39 -41.55
N HIS A 442 2.07 15.72 -40.99
CA HIS A 442 1.13 16.34 -40.05
C HIS A 442 1.85 16.86 -38.79
N LEU A 443 2.80 16.07 -38.24
CA LEU A 443 3.61 16.51 -37.09
C LEU A 443 4.44 17.74 -37.45
N LYS A 444 5.06 17.76 -38.63
CA LYS A 444 5.92 18.84 -39.09
C LYS A 444 5.11 20.10 -39.41
N GLU A 445 4.19 20.01 -40.35
CA GLU A 445 3.53 21.18 -40.97
C GLU A 445 2.39 21.72 -40.13
N VAL A 446 1.74 20.89 -39.27
CA VAL A 446 0.58 21.31 -38.50
C VAL A 446 0.89 21.42 -37.01
N ILE A 447 1.42 20.37 -36.42
CA ILE A 447 1.68 20.36 -34.98
C ILE A 447 2.86 21.28 -34.62
N CYS A 448 3.93 21.30 -35.43
CA CYS A 448 5.09 22.17 -35.25
C CYS A 448 5.06 23.44 -36.11
N ASP A 449 3.95 23.70 -36.83
CA ASP A 449 3.76 24.90 -37.67
C ASP A 449 4.92 25.13 -38.67
N GLY A 450 5.48 24.06 -39.22
CA GLY A 450 6.60 24.07 -40.18
C GLY A 450 7.97 24.39 -39.56
N ASP A 451 8.09 24.52 -38.23
CA ASP A 451 9.39 24.75 -37.58
C ASP A 451 10.19 23.46 -37.47
N GLU A 452 11.25 23.35 -38.26
CA GLU A 452 12.17 22.18 -38.32
C GLU A 452 12.76 21.87 -36.93
N LYS A 453 13.15 22.84 -36.15
CA LYS A 453 13.79 22.62 -34.84
C LYS A 453 12.83 22.05 -33.82
N LEU A 454 11.57 22.51 -33.85
CA LEU A 454 10.52 21.97 -33.00
C LEU A 454 10.14 20.58 -33.43
N TYR A 455 10.09 20.32 -34.73
CA TYR A 455 9.85 19.00 -35.29
C TYR A 455 10.97 18.01 -34.92
N ASP A 456 12.23 18.36 -35.10
CA ASP A 456 13.38 17.52 -34.72
C ASP A 456 13.35 17.17 -33.24
N TRP A 457 13.06 18.15 -32.38
CA TRP A 457 12.91 17.91 -30.96
C TRP A 457 11.75 16.96 -30.65
N LEU A 458 10.58 17.15 -31.31
CA LEU A 458 9.42 16.28 -31.14
C LEU A 458 9.68 14.84 -31.56
N ILE A 459 10.33 14.65 -32.72
CA ILE A 459 10.71 13.31 -33.21
C ILE A 459 11.72 12.65 -32.27
N THR A 460 12.70 13.39 -31.78
CA THR A 460 13.65 12.90 -30.78
C THR A 460 12.95 12.44 -29.51
N TRP A 461 11.99 13.22 -29.01
CA TRP A 461 11.18 12.88 -27.83
C TRP A 461 10.31 11.63 -28.07
N LEU A 462 9.67 11.51 -29.24
CA LEU A 462 8.88 10.34 -29.62
C LEU A 462 9.74 9.09 -29.81
N ALA A 463 10.92 9.23 -30.37
CA ALA A 463 11.87 8.13 -30.53
C ALA A 463 12.37 7.63 -29.17
N ASP A 464 12.71 8.52 -28.23
CA ASP A 464 13.08 8.14 -26.86
C ASP A 464 11.93 7.45 -26.13
N LEU A 465 10.71 7.95 -26.29
CA LEU A 465 9.50 7.32 -25.74
C LEU A 465 9.33 5.87 -26.20
N VAL A 466 9.64 5.57 -27.47
CA VAL A 466 9.52 4.22 -28.04
C VAL A 466 10.73 3.35 -27.69
N GLN A 467 11.95 3.91 -27.70
CA GLN A 467 13.19 3.16 -27.48
C GLN A 467 13.51 2.94 -25.99
N ASP A 468 13.10 3.86 -25.10
CA ASP A 468 13.31 3.79 -23.65
C ASP A 468 12.05 4.21 -22.86
N PRO A 469 10.91 3.52 -23.01
CA PRO A 469 9.65 3.89 -22.40
C PRO A 469 9.66 3.82 -20.87
N SER A 470 10.67 3.19 -20.28
CA SER A 470 10.82 3.07 -18.83
C SER A 470 11.32 4.34 -18.15
N ASN A 471 11.95 5.28 -18.87
CA ASN A 471 12.72 6.37 -18.31
C ASN A 471 12.34 7.73 -18.91
N PRO A 472 11.19 8.32 -18.55
CA PRO A 472 10.79 9.65 -19.03
C PRO A 472 11.88 10.69 -18.72
N LYS A 473 12.21 11.55 -19.67
CA LYS A 473 13.30 12.52 -19.56
C LYS A 473 12.88 13.84 -18.89
N GLY A 474 11.65 13.91 -18.38
CA GLY A 474 11.18 15.03 -17.56
C GLY A 474 10.61 16.20 -18.37
N CYS A 475 10.21 15.96 -19.62
CA CYS A 475 9.47 16.90 -20.47
C CYS A 475 8.14 16.32 -20.92
N ALA A 476 7.13 17.19 -21.05
CA ALA A 476 5.81 16.88 -21.56
C ALA A 476 5.51 17.72 -22.80
N VAL A 477 4.76 17.15 -23.75
CA VAL A 477 4.26 17.83 -24.93
C VAL A 477 2.91 18.47 -24.62
N VAL A 478 2.76 19.75 -24.92
CA VAL A 478 1.55 20.53 -24.68
C VAL A 478 1.12 21.21 -25.98
N MET A 479 -0.07 20.89 -26.44
CA MET A 479 -0.64 21.45 -27.67
C MET A 479 -1.81 22.37 -27.34
N ARG A 480 -1.72 23.60 -27.77
CA ARG A 480 -2.78 24.59 -27.65
C ARG A 480 -3.31 24.96 -29.03
N GLY A 481 -4.60 24.97 -29.17
CA GLY A 481 -5.23 25.34 -30.46
C GLY A 481 -6.72 25.06 -30.45
N GLY A 482 -7.46 25.55 -31.45
CA GLY A 482 -8.90 25.34 -31.59
C GLY A 482 -9.29 23.87 -31.77
N GLU A 483 -10.59 23.59 -31.69
CA GLU A 483 -11.14 22.27 -31.97
C GLU A 483 -10.88 21.85 -33.42
N GLY A 484 -10.65 20.58 -33.65
CA GLY A 484 -10.47 20.01 -35.00
C GLY A 484 -9.15 20.39 -35.70
N CYS A 485 -8.17 21.05 -35.05
CA CYS A 485 -6.89 21.43 -35.68
C CYS A 485 -5.87 20.28 -35.76
N GLY A 486 -6.18 19.06 -35.26
CA GLY A 486 -5.36 17.88 -35.43
C GLY A 486 -4.60 17.42 -34.19
N LYS A 487 -4.75 18.05 -33.01
CA LYS A 487 -4.13 17.66 -31.75
C LYS A 487 -4.45 16.20 -31.37
N GLY A 488 -5.75 15.82 -31.49
CA GLY A 488 -6.20 14.46 -31.21
C GLY A 488 -5.62 13.43 -32.19
N THR A 489 -5.47 13.79 -33.48
CA THR A 489 -4.83 12.90 -34.49
C THR A 489 -3.42 12.55 -34.08
N PHE A 490 -2.63 13.52 -33.60
CA PHE A 490 -1.31 13.28 -33.05
C PHE A 490 -1.33 12.34 -31.85
N ALA A 491 -2.08 12.72 -30.81
CA ALA A 491 -2.04 12.02 -29.53
C ALA A 491 -2.61 10.60 -29.60
N ASN A 492 -3.69 10.41 -30.39
CA ASN A 492 -4.32 9.09 -30.56
C ASN A 492 -3.44 8.11 -31.32
N ALA A 493 -2.71 8.55 -32.35
CA ALA A 493 -1.78 7.67 -33.07
C ALA A 493 -0.66 7.17 -32.15
N ILE A 494 -0.06 8.06 -31.34
CA ILE A 494 0.95 7.67 -30.35
C ILE A 494 0.32 6.78 -29.28
N GLY A 495 -0.88 7.09 -28.81
CA GLY A 495 -1.60 6.24 -27.85
C GLY A 495 -1.85 4.84 -28.39
N LYS A 496 -2.27 4.70 -29.64
CA LYS A 496 -2.50 3.41 -30.30
C LYS A 496 -1.24 2.52 -30.29
N LEU A 497 -0.03 3.07 -30.47
CA LEU A 497 1.21 2.28 -30.40
C LEU A 497 1.37 1.56 -29.07
N PHE A 498 0.93 2.18 -27.96
CA PHE A 498 1.09 1.65 -26.61
C PHE A 498 -0.13 0.85 -26.11
N GLY A 499 -1.25 0.89 -26.83
CA GLY A 499 -2.43 0.10 -26.53
C GLY A 499 -2.88 0.21 -25.05
N PRO A 500 -2.89 -0.92 -24.30
CA PRO A 500 -3.34 -0.93 -22.90
C PRO A 500 -2.46 -0.12 -21.94
N HIS A 501 -1.31 0.38 -22.37
CA HIS A 501 -0.42 1.26 -21.60
C HIS A 501 -0.62 2.74 -21.92
N HIS A 502 -1.64 3.06 -22.72
CA HIS A 502 -2.11 4.42 -22.95
C HIS A 502 -3.30 4.76 -22.06
N ARG A 503 -3.39 6.02 -21.62
CA ARG A 503 -4.54 6.56 -20.91
C ARG A 503 -5.00 7.85 -21.56
N HIS A 504 -6.23 7.86 -22.06
CA HIS A 504 -6.91 9.07 -22.54
C HIS A 504 -7.78 9.64 -21.40
N LEU A 505 -7.45 10.80 -20.89
CA LEU A 505 -8.10 11.44 -19.75
C LEU A 505 -8.74 12.75 -20.18
N ILE A 506 -10.06 12.84 -19.99
CA ILE A 506 -10.88 14.00 -20.34
C ILE A 506 -11.32 14.81 -19.11
N ASP A 507 -10.96 14.38 -17.91
CA ASP A 507 -11.33 15.02 -16.65
C ASP A 507 -10.11 15.11 -15.73
N ASP A 508 -9.89 16.31 -15.15
CA ASP A 508 -8.77 16.58 -14.25
C ASP A 508 -8.85 15.78 -12.94
N SER A 509 -10.04 15.32 -12.54
CA SER A 509 -10.23 14.46 -11.38
C SER A 509 -9.52 13.12 -11.54
N HIS A 510 -9.41 12.57 -12.74
CA HIS A 510 -8.67 11.34 -13.01
C HIS A 510 -7.17 11.47 -12.78
N LEU A 511 -6.60 12.67 -12.97
CA LEU A 511 -5.21 12.99 -12.63
C LEU A 511 -5.04 13.32 -11.15
N THR A 512 -6.05 13.92 -10.52
CA THR A 512 -5.92 14.55 -9.19
C THR A 512 -6.51 13.75 -8.05
N SER A 513 -7.33 12.71 -8.33
CA SER A 513 -7.88 11.83 -7.29
C SER A 513 -6.78 11.02 -6.58
N ASN A 514 -7.09 10.52 -5.39
CA ASN A 514 -6.18 9.63 -4.68
C ASN A 514 -6.22 8.21 -5.28
N PHE A 515 -7.40 7.79 -5.79
CA PHE A 515 -7.58 6.51 -6.46
C PHE A 515 -7.13 6.60 -7.92
N ASN A 516 -5.84 6.44 -8.14
CA ASN A 516 -5.18 6.61 -9.44
C ASN A 516 -4.48 5.34 -9.94
N SER A 517 -4.94 4.17 -9.51
CA SER A 517 -4.34 2.89 -9.89
C SER A 517 -4.36 2.60 -11.41
N HIS A 518 -5.22 3.26 -12.16
CA HIS A 518 -5.24 3.21 -13.64
C HIS A 518 -3.98 3.81 -14.28
N LEU A 519 -3.16 4.54 -13.51
CA LEU A 519 -1.90 5.12 -13.98
C LEU A 519 -0.66 4.24 -13.69
N PHE A 520 -0.80 3.13 -12.94
CA PHE A 520 0.35 2.33 -12.48
C PHE A 520 1.12 1.67 -13.63
N ASP A 521 0.42 1.27 -14.67
CA ASP A 521 0.94 0.64 -15.88
C ASP A 521 0.84 1.54 -17.13
N ALA A 522 0.65 2.85 -16.93
CA ALA A 522 0.60 3.83 -18.00
C ALA A 522 2.01 4.26 -18.43
N ILE A 523 2.24 4.24 -19.74
CA ILE A 523 3.44 4.81 -20.39
C ILE A 523 3.08 6.14 -21.03
N THR A 524 1.98 6.21 -21.78
CA THR A 524 1.51 7.44 -22.40
C THR A 524 0.20 7.88 -21.74
N ILE A 525 0.14 9.15 -21.40
CA ILE A 525 -1.07 9.79 -20.84
C ILE A 525 -1.43 10.97 -21.74
N PHE A 526 -2.57 10.87 -22.40
CA PHE A 526 -3.17 11.96 -23.15
C PHE A 526 -4.22 12.67 -22.28
N ALA A 527 -3.90 13.87 -21.87
CA ALA A 527 -4.77 14.75 -21.09
C ALA A 527 -5.47 15.72 -22.06
N ASP A 528 -6.70 15.39 -22.43
CA ASP A 528 -7.49 16.17 -23.40
C ASP A 528 -8.44 17.12 -22.68
N GLU A 529 -8.45 18.38 -23.10
CA GLU A 529 -9.26 19.46 -22.51
C GLU A 529 -9.07 19.70 -21.00
N ILE A 530 -8.00 19.16 -20.41
CA ILE A 530 -7.69 19.40 -19.02
C ILE A 530 -7.21 20.83 -18.86
N THR A 531 -7.99 21.62 -18.14
CA THR A 531 -7.65 23.01 -17.83
C THR A 531 -7.09 23.11 -16.42
N TRP A 532 -5.93 23.70 -16.32
CA TRP A 532 -5.26 23.96 -15.04
C TRP A 532 -6.08 24.87 -14.10
N GLY A 533 -6.82 25.85 -14.62
CA GLY A 533 -7.77 26.68 -13.86
C GLY A 533 -7.26 27.37 -12.59
N GLY A 534 -5.92 27.50 -12.42
CA GLY A 534 -5.32 28.11 -11.23
C GLY A 534 -5.27 27.21 -9.98
N ASN A 535 -5.67 25.94 -10.07
CA ASN A 535 -5.65 25.02 -8.92
C ASN A 535 -4.23 24.54 -8.57
N LYS A 536 -3.68 25.07 -7.48
CA LYS A 536 -2.32 24.74 -7.00
C LYS A 536 -2.09 23.24 -6.74
N LYS A 537 -3.13 22.47 -6.38
CA LYS A 537 -3.05 21.02 -6.15
C LYS A 537 -2.86 20.27 -7.46
N THR A 538 -3.64 20.61 -8.48
CA THR A 538 -3.51 20.05 -9.84
C THR A 538 -2.14 20.36 -10.44
N ALA A 539 -1.64 21.61 -10.27
CA ALA A 539 -0.29 22.00 -10.69
C ALA A 539 0.82 21.14 -10.09
N GLY A 540 0.75 20.93 -8.79
CA GLY A 540 1.74 20.11 -8.08
C GLY A 540 1.76 18.69 -8.62
N LYS A 541 0.57 18.09 -8.85
CA LYS A 541 0.45 16.74 -9.41
C LYS A 541 0.98 16.65 -10.84
N LEU A 542 0.57 17.56 -11.73
CA LEU A 542 1.09 17.61 -13.10
C LEU A 542 2.61 17.74 -13.15
N LYS A 543 3.17 18.64 -12.34
CA LYS A 543 4.63 18.79 -12.23
C LYS A 543 5.29 17.50 -11.75
N GLY A 544 4.73 16.86 -10.73
CA GLY A 544 5.22 15.59 -10.19
C GLY A 544 5.18 14.47 -11.23
N MET A 545 4.10 14.33 -12.00
CA MET A 545 3.98 13.33 -13.07
C MET A 545 5.08 13.48 -14.14
N VAL A 546 5.51 14.70 -14.43
CA VAL A 546 6.55 14.94 -15.44
C VAL A 546 7.96 14.72 -14.87
N THR A 547 8.21 15.01 -13.59
CA THR A 547 9.61 15.10 -13.08
C THR A 547 9.96 14.13 -11.95
N GLU A 548 8.97 13.60 -11.22
CA GLU A 548 9.26 12.73 -10.09
C GLU A 548 9.54 11.30 -10.58
N ARG A 549 10.56 10.68 -10.03
CA ARG A 549 10.93 9.29 -10.34
C ARG A 549 9.91 8.29 -9.79
N TYR A 550 9.28 8.62 -8.68
CA TYR A 550 8.31 7.78 -7.99
C TYR A 550 7.04 8.56 -7.75
N LEU A 551 5.91 7.91 -7.95
CA LEU A 551 4.60 8.44 -7.62
C LEU A 551 3.94 7.58 -6.53
N ILE A 552 2.99 8.17 -5.82
CA ILE A 552 2.17 7.46 -4.84
C ILE A 552 0.78 7.30 -5.44
N GLY A 553 0.26 6.09 -5.38
CA GLY A 553 -1.07 5.78 -5.87
C GLY A 553 -1.82 4.83 -4.96
N GLU A 554 -3.13 4.87 -5.05
CA GLU A 554 -4.04 4.06 -4.25
C GLU A 554 -4.95 3.24 -5.17
N ARG A 555 -5.17 1.96 -4.80
CA ARG A 555 -6.27 1.14 -5.32
C ARG A 555 -7.37 1.10 -4.26
N LYS A 556 -8.62 1.07 -4.69
CA LYS A 556 -9.74 0.92 -3.74
C LYS A 556 -9.54 -0.35 -2.89
N GLY A 557 -9.47 -0.17 -1.56
CA GLY A 557 -9.27 -1.28 -0.63
C GLY A 557 -7.84 -1.81 -0.52
N VAL A 558 -6.84 -1.10 -1.04
CA VAL A 558 -5.40 -1.39 -0.88
C VAL A 558 -4.71 -0.13 -0.35
N ASP A 559 -3.74 -0.28 0.53
CA ASP A 559 -2.96 0.85 1.02
C ASP A 559 -2.24 1.57 -0.10
N ALA A 560 -1.95 2.87 0.11
CA ALA A 560 -1.17 3.66 -0.83
C ALA A 560 0.20 3.02 -1.07
N ILE A 561 0.54 2.81 -2.34
CA ILE A 561 1.82 2.23 -2.75
C ILE A 561 2.64 3.25 -3.54
N GLN A 562 3.95 3.18 -3.39
CA GLN A 562 4.89 3.89 -4.23
C GLN A 562 5.19 3.05 -5.46
N TYR A 563 5.10 3.66 -6.66
CA TYR A 563 5.40 2.99 -7.93
C TYR A 563 6.34 3.84 -8.78
N ASN A 564 7.05 3.21 -9.71
CA ASN A 564 7.93 3.89 -10.64
C ASN A 564 7.11 4.71 -11.64
N ASN A 565 7.45 5.99 -11.78
CA ASN A 565 6.85 6.84 -12.80
C ASN A 565 7.47 6.56 -14.16
N ARG A 566 6.66 6.07 -15.09
CA ARG A 566 7.03 5.81 -16.50
C ARG A 566 6.18 6.66 -17.46
N SER A 567 5.44 7.61 -16.91
CA SER A 567 4.44 8.37 -17.65
C SER A 567 5.07 9.42 -18.55
N HIS A 568 4.73 9.38 -19.84
CA HIS A 568 4.99 10.43 -20.82
C HIS A 568 3.69 11.20 -21.06
N LEU A 569 3.68 12.48 -20.69
CA LEU A 569 2.47 13.27 -20.68
C LEU A 569 2.34 14.07 -21.99
N ILE A 570 1.19 13.94 -22.63
CA ILE A 570 0.75 14.74 -23.78
C ILE A 570 -0.51 15.47 -23.32
N VAL A 571 -0.54 16.79 -23.46
CA VAL A 571 -1.67 17.64 -23.08
C VAL A 571 -2.21 18.35 -24.31
N ALA A 572 -3.52 18.33 -24.49
CA ALA A 572 -4.20 19.15 -25.49
C ALA A 572 -5.23 20.05 -24.83
N SER A 573 -5.37 21.27 -25.30
CA SER A 573 -6.40 22.19 -24.81
C SER A 573 -6.75 23.26 -25.85
N ASN A 574 -7.99 23.74 -25.81
CA ASN A 574 -8.45 24.91 -26.53
C ASN A 574 -8.40 26.19 -25.65
N SER A 575 -8.04 26.06 -24.38
CA SER A 575 -7.91 27.18 -23.45
C SER A 575 -6.60 27.96 -23.66
N ASP A 576 -6.66 29.26 -23.38
CA ASP A 576 -5.46 30.09 -23.41
C ASP A 576 -4.46 29.75 -22.33
N TRP A 577 -4.92 29.33 -21.14
CA TRP A 577 -4.08 28.95 -20.02
C TRP A 577 -4.19 27.45 -19.70
N VAL A 578 -3.19 26.70 -20.15
CA VAL A 578 -3.20 25.22 -20.14
C VAL A 578 -2.38 24.64 -18.99
N ILE A 579 -1.22 25.24 -18.70
CA ILE A 579 -0.22 24.67 -17.77
C ILE A 579 0.32 25.67 -16.77
N PRO A 580 0.77 25.22 -15.57
CA PRO A 580 1.38 26.07 -14.57
C PRO A 580 2.88 26.34 -14.90
N ALA A 581 3.15 27.06 -15.99
CA ALA A 581 4.51 27.38 -16.38
C ALA A 581 5.11 28.51 -15.54
N SER A 582 6.12 28.21 -14.69
CA SER A 582 6.97 29.20 -14.05
C SER A 582 8.04 29.69 -15.04
N PHE A 583 8.74 30.79 -14.70
CA PHE A 583 9.74 31.40 -15.59
C PHE A 583 10.89 30.49 -15.97
N ASP A 584 11.34 29.68 -15.03
CA ASP A 584 12.41 28.71 -15.17
C ASP A 584 11.91 27.34 -15.63
N SER A 585 10.63 27.26 -16.02
CA SER A 585 10.02 25.99 -16.41
C SER A 585 10.64 25.48 -17.71
N ARG A 586 11.33 24.34 -17.64
CA ARG A 586 12.04 23.68 -18.75
C ARG A 586 11.39 22.37 -19.18
N ARG A 587 10.24 22.04 -18.58
CA ARG A 587 9.59 20.73 -18.71
C ARG A 587 8.41 20.71 -19.69
N TRP A 588 7.99 21.89 -20.17
CA TRP A 588 6.82 22.03 -21.00
C TRP A 588 7.19 22.43 -22.42
N PHE A 589 7.03 21.50 -23.36
CA PHE A 589 7.14 21.79 -24.77
C PHE A 589 5.78 22.23 -25.28
N VAL A 590 5.57 23.53 -25.37
CA VAL A 590 4.26 24.14 -25.70
C VAL A 590 4.23 24.52 -27.17
N LEU A 591 3.28 23.93 -27.89
CA LEU A 591 3.04 24.16 -29.31
C LEU A 591 1.68 24.87 -29.48
N ASP A 592 1.69 26.00 -30.18
CA ASP A 592 0.48 26.67 -30.65
C ASP A 592 0.11 26.07 -32.01
N VAL A 593 -0.89 25.17 -32.05
CA VAL A 593 -1.28 24.45 -33.24
C VAL A 593 -2.24 25.31 -34.07
N PRO A 594 -1.89 25.70 -35.30
CA PRO A 594 -2.71 26.57 -36.12
C PRO A 594 -3.97 25.90 -36.64
N ALA A 595 -5.01 26.67 -36.95
CA ALA A 595 -6.28 26.19 -37.45
C ALA A 595 -6.30 25.89 -38.97
N THR A 596 -5.13 25.76 -39.61
CA THR A 596 -4.95 25.65 -41.06
C THR A 596 -5.67 24.46 -41.70
N LYS A 597 -5.85 23.37 -40.94
CA LYS A 597 -6.48 22.13 -41.40
C LYS A 597 -7.85 21.87 -40.77
N THR A 598 -8.33 22.79 -39.94
CA THR A 598 -9.63 22.61 -39.26
C THR A 598 -10.77 22.36 -40.28
N GLY A 599 -11.55 21.28 -40.00
CA GLY A 599 -12.66 20.86 -40.85
C GLY A 599 -12.28 20.17 -42.18
N ASN A 600 -10.99 19.94 -42.43
CA ASN A 600 -10.56 19.26 -43.65
C ASN A 600 -10.65 17.72 -43.49
N MET A 601 -11.88 17.19 -43.69
CA MET A 601 -12.16 15.75 -43.56
C MET A 601 -11.29 14.88 -44.51
N GLN A 602 -10.99 15.36 -45.71
CA GLN A 602 -10.18 14.63 -46.68
C GLN A 602 -8.71 14.48 -46.17
N TYR A 603 -8.18 15.55 -45.60
CA TYR A 603 -6.82 15.55 -45.04
C TYR A 603 -6.69 14.56 -43.86
N PHE A 604 -7.59 14.63 -42.90
CA PHE A 604 -7.55 13.72 -41.74
C PHE A 604 -7.95 12.29 -42.10
N GLY A 605 -8.86 12.12 -43.07
CA GLY A 605 -9.21 10.81 -43.64
C GLY A 605 -8.01 10.11 -44.25
N ALA A 606 -7.22 10.81 -45.07
CA ALA A 606 -6.03 10.25 -45.70
C ALA A 606 -4.97 9.82 -44.64
N ILE A 607 -4.78 10.59 -43.57
CA ILE A 607 -3.87 10.21 -42.47
C ILE A 607 -4.39 8.96 -41.74
N ASN A 608 -5.69 8.88 -41.46
CA ASN A 608 -6.27 7.72 -40.81
C ASN A 608 -6.16 6.48 -41.70
N ASP A 609 -6.44 6.63 -43.01
CA ASP A 609 -6.30 5.54 -44.00
C ASP A 609 -4.85 5.04 -44.07
N GLU A 610 -3.84 5.94 -44.07
CA GLU A 610 -2.43 5.56 -43.99
C GLU A 610 -2.15 4.74 -42.74
N LEU A 611 -2.54 5.28 -41.55
CA LEU A 611 -2.27 4.64 -40.26
C LEU A 611 -2.95 3.25 -40.14
N GLU A 612 -4.16 3.08 -40.65
CA GLU A 612 -4.90 1.82 -40.63
C GLU A 612 -4.36 0.77 -41.65
N ASN A 613 -3.68 1.21 -42.69
CA ASN A 613 -3.16 0.34 -43.76
C ASN A 613 -1.63 0.13 -43.68
N GLY A 614 -1.07 -0.02 -42.50
CA GLY A 614 0.33 -0.32 -42.26
C GLY A 614 1.18 0.87 -41.82
N GLY A 615 0.59 2.07 -41.74
CA GLY A 615 1.27 3.28 -41.28
C GLY A 615 1.63 3.24 -39.80
N MET A 616 0.85 2.51 -38.96
CA MET A 616 1.18 2.33 -37.53
C MET A 616 2.44 1.48 -37.36
N GLU A 617 2.59 0.38 -38.08
CA GLU A 617 3.76 -0.48 -38.09
C GLU A 617 4.98 0.29 -38.62
N ALA A 618 4.78 1.10 -39.68
CA ALA A 618 5.81 1.95 -40.28
C ALA A 618 6.26 3.06 -39.30
N LEU A 619 5.32 3.69 -38.59
CA LEU A 619 5.62 4.70 -37.58
C LEU A 619 6.44 4.11 -36.43
N LEU A 620 6.05 2.95 -35.91
CA LEU A 620 6.80 2.27 -34.86
C LEU A 620 8.21 1.94 -35.35
N HIS A 621 8.35 1.36 -36.56
CA HIS A 621 9.64 1.06 -37.16
C HIS A 621 10.48 2.33 -37.36
N HIS A 622 9.89 3.41 -37.86
CA HIS A 622 10.58 4.69 -38.02
C HIS A 622 11.13 5.21 -36.69
N LEU A 623 10.30 5.29 -35.63
CA LEU A 623 10.72 5.80 -34.33
C LEU A 623 11.76 4.91 -33.61
N GLN A 624 11.70 3.59 -33.82
CA GLN A 624 12.72 2.66 -33.29
C GLN A 624 14.08 2.82 -33.96
N ASN A 625 14.10 3.28 -35.22
CA ASN A 625 15.34 3.43 -36.04
C ASN A 625 15.86 4.87 -36.08
N VAL A 626 15.21 5.84 -35.42
CA VAL A 626 15.80 7.18 -35.24
C VAL A 626 17.07 7.04 -34.39
N PRO A 627 18.24 7.44 -34.89
CA PRO A 627 19.47 7.34 -34.12
C PRO A 627 19.45 8.37 -32.99
N LEU A 628 19.60 7.89 -31.75
CA LEU A 628 19.66 8.73 -30.54
C LEU A 628 21.05 8.67 -29.93
N GLY A 629 21.78 9.78 -30.01
CA GLY A 629 23.02 9.98 -29.29
C GLY A 629 22.79 10.57 -27.89
N GLN A 630 23.83 10.61 -27.06
CA GLN A 630 23.73 11.20 -25.71
C GLN A 630 23.31 12.69 -25.78
N GLY A 631 23.78 13.43 -26.79
CA GLY A 631 23.40 14.83 -26.98
C GLY A 631 21.90 15.02 -27.27
N ASP A 632 21.31 14.10 -28.02
CA ASP A 632 19.87 14.11 -28.32
C ASP A 632 19.04 13.83 -27.07
N ILE A 633 19.43 12.83 -26.29
CA ILE A 633 18.78 12.49 -25.00
C ILE A 633 18.92 13.64 -24.00
N ASP A 634 20.06 14.31 -23.94
CA ASP A 634 20.23 15.46 -23.05
C ASP A 634 19.41 16.66 -23.53
N SER A 635 19.21 16.84 -24.84
CA SER A 635 18.40 17.92 -25.41
C SER A 635 16.93 17.82 -25.00
N ILE A 636 16.34 16.62 -24.96
CA ILE A 636 14.93 16.41 -24.60
C ILE A 636 14.66 16.51 -23.09
N ARG A 637 15.68 16.67 -22.25
CA ARG A 637 15.53 17.04 -20.84
C ARG A 637 15.15 18.49 -20.63
N PHE A 638 15.24 19.30 -21.70
CA PHE A 638 14.95 20.72 -21.69
C PHE A 638 14.02 21.04 -22.88
N ALA A 639 12.78 21.36 -22.56
CA ALA A 639 11.84 21.78 -23.60
C ALA A 639 12.31 23.08 -24.28
N PRO A 640 12.19 23.21 -25.60
CA PRO A 640 12.46 24.45 -26.32
C PRO A 640 11.58 25.60 -25.80
N VAL A 641 12.13 26.81 -25.79
CA VAL A 641 11.38 28.01 -25.41
C VAL A 641 10.60 28.49 -26.64
N THR A 642 9.36 28.05 -26.74
CA THR A 642 8.43 28.44 -27.80
C THR A 642 7.65 29.70 -27.46
N GLU A 643 7.00 30.34 -28.43
CA GLU A 643 6.07 31.45 -28.19
C GLU A 643 4.89 31.01 -27.33
N GLY A 644 4.38 29.79 -27.54
CA GLY A 644 3.36 29.19 -26.68
C GLY A 644 3.79 29.12 -25.23
N LEU A 645 5.02 28.66 -24.94
CA LEU A 645 5.55 28.62 -23.57
C LEU A 645 5.69 30.01 -22.97
N LYS A 646 6.14 31.02 -23.74
CA LYS A 646 6.22 32.40 -23.28
C LYS A 646 4.85 32.93 -22.86
N LYS A 647 3.81 32.71 -23.69
CA LYS A 647 2.42 33.06 -23.37
C LYS A 647 1.93 32.41 -22.06
N GLN A 648 2.21 31.11 -21.86
CA GLN A 648 1.83 30.41 -20.62
C GLN A 648 2.54 31.00 -19.38
N ARG A 649 3.82 31.38 -19.52
CA ARG A 649 4.55 32.05 -18.46
C ARG A 649 3.95 33.39 -18.09
N ILE A 650 3.53 34.18 -19.09
CA ILE A 650 2.87 35.47 -18.90
C ILE A 650 1.53 35.29 -18.17
N LEU A 651 0.67 34.39 -18.66
CA LEU A 651 -0.62 34.11 -18.05
C LEU A 651 -0.48 33.63 -16.59
N ASN A 652 0.45 32.73 -16.35
CA ASN A 652 0.74 32.27 -14.99
C ASN A 652 1.25 33.41 -14.09
N ALA A 653 2.05 34.31 -14.63
CA ALA A 653 2.53 35.49 -13.93
C ALA A 653 1.43 36.49 -13.61
N GLN A 654 0.45 36.65 -14.48
CA GLN A 654 -0.70 37.53 -14.28
C GLN A 654 -1.56 37.11 -13.09
N GLU A 655 -1.61 35.82 -12.78
CA GLU A 655 -2.28 35.28 -11.60
C GLU A 655 -1.37 35.16 -10.37
N ASP A 656 -0.09 35.44 -10.51
CA ASP A 656 0.89 35.45 -9.42
C ASP A 656 0.93 36.82 -8.73
N TRP A 657 0.09 36.99 -7.71
CA TRP A 657 -0.06 38.25 -6.99
C TRP A 657 1.18 38.65 -6.21
N THR A 658 2.01 37.71 -5.76
CA THR A 658 3.31 38.00 -5.14
C THR A 658 4.27 38.59 -6.16
N LEU A 659 4.32 38.04 -7.37
CA LEU A 659 5.19 38.55 -8.44
C LEU A 659 4.71 39.90 -8.96
N ARG A 660 3.39 40.07 -9.20
CA ARG A 660 2.82 41.37 -9.61
C ARG A 660 3.08 42.48 -8.60
N TRP A 661 2.94 42.15 -7.33
CA TRP A 661 3.31 43.09 -6.26
C TRP A 661 4.77 43.41 -6.30
N TRP A 662 5.67 42.43 -6.51
CA TRP A 662 7.13 42.65 -6.59
C TRP A 662 7.50 43.51 -7.81
N ILE A 663 6.98 43.21 -9.00
CA ILE A 663 7.20 44.00 -10.22
C ILE A 663 6.84 45.46 -9.97
N ARG A 664 5.70 45.73 -9.35
CA ARG A 664 5.28 47.09 -9.02
C ARG A 664 6.27 47.83 -8.13
N GLN A 665 6.93 47.15 -7.18
CA GLN A 665 8.00 47.76 -6.38
C GLN A 665 9.22 48.10 -7.26
N LEU A 666 9.58 47.22 -8.19
CA LEU A 666 10.69 47.41 -9.12
C LEU A 666 10.47 48.54 -10.12
N GLU A 667 9.24 48.69 -10.61
CA GLU A 667 8.83 49.80 -11.51
C GLU A 667 8.86 51.13 -10.79
N ALA A 668 8.32 51.16 -9.58
CA ALA A 668 8.35 52.37 -8.76
C ALA A 668 9.79 52.78 -8.30
N GLY A 669 10.72 51.81 -8.31
CA GLY A 669 12.08 52.04 -7.76
C GLY A 669 12.07 52.23 -6.24
N GLU A 670 10.96 51.84 -5.58
CA GLU A 670 10.72 52.01 -4.16
C GLU A 670 10.10 50.77 -3.55
N MET A 671 10.36 50.52 -2.28
CA MET A 671 9.62 49.49 -1.52
C MET A 671 8.57 50.16 -0.66
N GLY A 672 7.28 49.86 -0.94
CA GLY A 672 6.16 50.49 -0.25
C GLY A 672 5.99 50.16 1.24
N ALA A 673 6.83 49.26 1.77
CA ALA A 673 6.93 48.96 3.20
C ALA A 673 7.71 50.02 4.00
N LEU A 674 8.34 50.99 3.32
CA LEU A 674 9.08 52.05 3.99
C LEU A 674 8.14 53.18 4.44
N GLY A 675 8.32 53.66 5.66
CA GLY A 675 7.62 54.83 6.14
C GLY A 675 7.92 56.09 5.31
N ALA A 676 7.04 57.10 5.35
CA ALA A 676 7.16 58.30 4.52
C ALA A 676 8.53 59.02 4.60
N LYS A 677 9.23 58.90 5.73
CA LYS A 677 10.59 59.47 5.94
C LYS A 677 11.70 58.69 5.23
N ASP A 678 11.46 57.42 4.86
CA ASP A 678 12.48 56.57 4.24
C ASP A 678 12.31 56.48 2.71
N ARG A 679 11.16 56.92 2.17
CA ARG A 679 10.90 56.98 0.72
C ARG A 679 11.81 57.93 -0.03
N GLU A 680 12.34 58.96 0.65
CA GLU A 680 13.31 59.88 0.08
C GLU A 680 14.70 59.27 -0.15
N LYS A 681 14.94 58.04 0.36
CA LYS A 681 16.26 57.36 0.28
C LYS A 681 16.38 56.40 -0.89
N GLY A 682 15.32 56.19 -1.72
CA GLY A 682 15.32 55.27 -2.85
C GLY A 682 15.26 53.80 -2.46
N TRP A 683 15.86 52.92 -3.26
CA TRP A 683 15.83 51.47 -3.06
C TRP A 683 16.59 51.03 -1.80
N PRO A 684 15.97 50.32 -0.85
CA PRO A 684 16.57 50.01 0.44
C PRO A 684 17.60 48.88 0.35
N THR A 685 18.63 48.92 1.19
CA THR A 685 19.56 47.78 1.35
C THR A 685 19.03 46.70 2.30
N HIS A 686 18.13 47.09 3.20
CA HIS A 686 17.48 46.22 4.17
C HIS A 686 16.02 46.63 4.37
N VAL A 687 15.16 45.63 4.62
CA VAL A 687 13.73 45.86 4.90
C VAL A 687 13.26 44.92 6.00
N ILE A 688 12.38 45.39 6.89
CA ILE A 688 11.82 44.60 7.98
C ILE A 688 10.83 43.57 7.37
N LYS A 689 11.00 42.31 7.76
CA LYS A 689 10.22 41.19 7.15
C LYS A 689 8.72 41.33 7.31
N ASN A 690 8.28 41.67 8.52
CA ASN A 690 6.83 41.77 8.79
C ASN A 690 6.22 42.98 8.04
N GLU A 691 6.89 44.12 8.03
CA GLU A 691 6.42 45.32 7.32
C GLU A 691 6.29 45.08 5.81
N LEU A 692 7.26 44.34 5.23
CA LEU A 692 7.23 43.98 3.82
C LEU A 692 6.06 43.03 3.51
N TYR A 693 5.80 42.06 4.41
CA TYR A 693 4.68 41.15 4.26
C TYR A 693 3.32 41.85 4.46
N ASP A 694 3.21 42.74 5.44
CA ASP A 694 1.98 43.53 5.71
C ASP A 694 1.64 44.44 4.51
N HIS A 695 2.67 44.96 3.82
CA HIS A 695 2.46 45.73 2.59
C HIS A 695 1.98 44.85 1.44
N TYR A 696 2.51 43.63 1.29
CA TYR A 696 2.03 42.66 0.32
C TYR A 696 0.60 42.22 0.63
N GLU A 697 0.29 41.93 1.89
CA GLU A 697 -1.04 41.53 2.35
C GLU A 697 -2.08 42.62 2.02
N ARG A 698 -1.79 43.88 2.35
CA ARG A 698 -2.67 45.02 1.98
C ARG A 698 -2.87 45.10 0.47
N TYR A 699 -1.80 44.97 -0.31
CA TYR A 699 -1.88 45.00 -1.76
C TYR A 699 -2.84 43.96 -2.33
N CYS A 700 -2.86 42.73 -1.76
CA CYS A 700 -3.77 41.65 -2.14
C CYS A 700 -5.21 41.92 -1.66
N MET A 701 -5.39 42.36 -0.41
CA MET A 701 -6.71 42.66 0.18
C MET A 701 -7.44 43.77 -0.57
N ASP A 702 -6.75 44.86 -0.90
CA ASP A 702 -7.31 45.99 -1.68
C ASP A 702 -7.86 45.55 -3.04
N ARG A 703 -7.43 44.40 -3.54
CA ARG A 703 -7.83 43.83 -4.85
C ARG A 703 -8.74 42.60 -4.71
N ASN A 704 -9.17 42.30 -3.49
CA ASN A 704 -9.97 41.13 -3.16
C ASN A 704 -9.30 39.82 -3.66
N LYS A 705 -7.99 39.68 -3.44
CA LYS A 705 -7.21 38.54 -3.85
C LYS A 705 -6.68 37.76 -2.64
N ARG A 706 -6.51 36.45 -2.85
CA ARG A 706 -5.96 35.58 -1.80
C ARG A 706 -4.52 35.93 -1.49
N VAL A 707 -4.24 36.08 -0.20
CA VAL A 707 -2.89 36.31 0.34
C VAL A 707 -2.17 34.96 0.49
N ASP A 708 -0.94 34.87 0.01
CA ASP A 708 -0.08 33.71 0.28
C ASP A 708 0.32 33.70 1.78
N MET A 709 0.33 32.52 2.40
CA MET A 709 0.78 32.40 3.79
C MET A 709 2.20 32.93 3.96
N MET A 710 2.47 33.63 5.05
CA MET A 710 3.76 34.28 5.33
C MET A 710 4.97 33.36 5.11
N GLN A 711 4.89 32.10 5.49
CA GLN A 711 5.98 31.13 5.31
C GLN A 711 6.27 30.84 3.83
N VAL A 712 5.24 30.68 3.02
CA VAL A 712 5.35 30.44 1.57
C VAL A 712 5.89 31.67 0.87
N TRP A 713 5.31 32.82 1.19
CA TRP A 713 5.75 34.11 0.66
C TRP A 713 7.20 34.42 1.02
N ALA A 714 7.61 34.22 2.29
CA ALA A 714 8.97 34.46 2.76
C ALA A 714 10.01 33.56 2.06
N LYS A 715 9.64 32.30 1.77
CA LYS A 715 10.48 31.40 0.96
C LYS A 715 10.70 31.98 -0.43
N ARG A 716 9.64 32.45 -1.08
CA ARG A 716 9.69 33.04 -2.41
C ARG A 716 10.53 34.31 -2.47
N MET A 717 10.49 35.17 -1.43
CA MET A 717 11.37 36.35 -1.34
C MET A 717 12.84 35.95 -1.48
N ILE A 718 13.23 34.80 -0.93
CA ILE A 718 14.61 34.32 -0.98
C ILE A 718 14.90 33.62 -2.31
N THR A 719 14.08 32.65 -2.68
CA THR A 719 14.35 31.76 -3.83
C THR A 719 14.12 32.43 -5.17
N ASP A 720 13.01 33.19 -5.30
CA ASP A 720 12.57 33.73 -6.58
C ASP A 720 13.13 35.13 -6.79
N PHE A 721 13.12 35.96 -5.75
CA PHE A 721 13.50 37.39 -5.86
C PHE A 721 14.90 37.70 -5.34
N GLY A 722 15.59 36.74 -4.73
CA GLY A 722 17.01 36.85 -4.39
C GLY A 722 17.33 37.62 -3.11
N LEU A 723 16.34 37.89 -2.26
CA LEU A 723 16.59 38.49 -0.95
C LEU A 723 17.28 37.46 -0.04
N SER A 724 18.08 37.96 0.92
CA SER A 724 18.72 37.10 1.90
C SER A 724 18.34 37.47 3.34
N ASN A 725 18.29 36.44 4.21
CA ASN A 725 17.98 36.64 5.60
C ASN A 725 19.04 37.48 6.32
N SER A 726 18.63 38.50 7.04
CA SER A 726 19.50 39.37 7.81
C SER A 726 18.90 39.75 9.14
N LYS A 727 19.69 40.33 10.03
CA LYS A 727 19.26 40.86 11.34
C LYS A 727 19.93 42.20 11.54
N LEU A 728 19.15 43.23 11.83
CA LEU A 728 19.65 44.54 12.24
C LEU A 728 19.48 44.69 13.75
N ARG A 729 20.39 45.48 14.37
CA ARG A 729 20.33 45.86 15.77
C ARG A 729 19.74 47.27 15.87
N ASN A 730 18.66 47.42 16.64
CA ASN A 730 18.11 48.72 16.98
C ASN A 730 18.07 48.80 18.52
N GLY A 731 19.09 49.49 19.11
CA GLY A 731 19.31 49.46 20.55
C GLY A 731 19.59 48.04 21.06
N ASN A 732 18.77 47.57 22.00
CA ASN A 732 18.86 46.20 22.57
C ASN A 732 18.07 45.15 21.80
N GLU A 733 17.27 45.50 20.81
CA GLU A 733 16.44 44.58 20.06
C GLU A 733 17.11 44.11 18.75
N ARG A 734 16.91 42.80 18.43
CA ARG A 734 17.30 42.22 17.16
C ARG A 734 16.11 42.12 16.24
N ILE A 735 16.05 42.96 15.22
CA ILE A 735 14.97 43.01 14.25
C ILE A 735 15.32 42.06 13.07
N ARG A 736 14.38 41.18 12.71
CA ARG A 736 14.49 40.31 11.53
C ARG A 736 14.24 41.10 10.25
N THR A 737 15.24 41.11 9.36
CA THR A 737 15.19 41.84 8.09
C THR A 737 15.53 40.94 6.92
N TYR A 738 15.22 41.42 5.70
CA TYR A 738 15.87 40.95 4.49
C TYR A 738 16.95 41.94 4.10
N LYS A 739 18.13 41.43 3.66
CA LYS A 739 19.09 42.18 2.87
C LYS A 739 18.57 42.12 1.43
N VAL A 740 18.44 43.27 0.80
CA VAL A 740 17.88 43.45 -0.54
C VAL A 740 19.04 43.69 -1.51
N PRO A 741 19.09 42.98 -2.66
CA PRO A 741 20.04 43.30 -3.74
C PRO A 741 19.77 44.69 -4.33
N THR A 742 20.68 45.20 -5.15
CA THR A 742 20.47 46.47 -5.86
C THR A 742 19.24 46.42 -6.76
N LEU A 743 18.63 47.54 -7.05
CA LEU A 743 17.44 47.64 -7.92
C LEU A 743 17.72 46.99 -9.29
N ASP A 744 18.92 47.27 -9.86
CA ASP A 744 19.32 46.72 -11.16
C ASP A 744 19.50 45.19 -11.12
N GLU A 745 20.05 44.64 -10.03
CA GLU A 745 20.13 43.18 -9.84
C GLU A 745 18.74 42.56 -9.73
N CYS A 746 17.84 43.19 -8.98
CA CYS A 746 16.44 42.74 -8.86
C CYS A 746 15.69 42.82 -10.19
N ARG A 747 15.85 43.92 -10.95
CA ARG A 747 15.27 44.05 -12.30
C ARG A 747 15.86 43.04 -13.28
N ALA A 748 17.17 42.84 -13.28
CA ALA A 748 17.84 41.87 -14.13
C ALA A 748 17.41 40.45 -13.81
N ARG A 749 17.11 40.13 -12.56
CA ARG A 749 16.62 38.82 -12.14
C ARG A 749 15.19 38.57 -12.64
N VAL A 750 14.33 39.56 -12.51
CA VAL A 750 12.95 39.51 -13.05
C VAL A 750 12.97 39.54 -14.58
N GLY A 751 13.78 40.41 -15.20
CA GLY A 751 13.93 40.51 -16.65
C GLY A 751 14.46 39.24 -17.31
N LYS A 752 15.43 38.53 -16.67
CA LYS A 752 15.88 37.20 -17.10
C LYS A 752 14.77 36.17 -17.04
N ALA A 753 13.89 36.30 -16.06
CA ALA A 753 12.73 35.43 -15.91
C ALA A 753 11.61 35.74 -16.93
N PHE A 754 11.52 36.97 -17.40
CA PHE A 754 10.47 37.47 -18.31
C PHE A 754 11.00 37.84 -19.70
N ASN A 755 12.02 37.25 -20.25
CA ASN A 755 12.48 37.61 -21.59
C ASN A 755 11.30 37.93 -22.53
N GLY A 756 10.86 39.19 -22.57
CA GLY A 756 9.79 39.70 -23.44
C GLY A 756 8.64 40.47 -22.79
N VAL A 757 8.55 40.65 -21.47
CA VAL A 757 7.37 41.30 -20.82
C VAL A 757 7.67 42.73 -20.36
N ALA A 758 8.92 43.18 -20.41
CA ALA A 758 9.30 44.52 -19.97
C ALA A 758 9.26 45.60 -21.10
N SER A 759 8.43 45.42 -22.11
CA SER A 759 8.26 46.38 -23.21
C SER A 759 6.81 46.54 -23.68
N GLU A 760 5.87 46.57 -22.71
CA GLU A 760 4.51 47.13 -22.97
C GLU A 760 4.01 47.83 -21.71
#